data_1ef57ec420116db50688613e3e11c326
#
_entry.id   1ef57ec420116db50688613e3e11c326
#
_cell.length_a   1.000
_cell.length_b   1.000
_cell.length_c   1.000
_cell.angle_alpha   90.00
_cell.angle_beta   90.00
_cell.angle_gamma   90.00
#
_symmetry.space_group_name_H-M   'P 1'
#
loop_
_entity.id
_entity.type
_entity.pdbx_description
1 polymer ?
#
loop_
_entity_poly.entity_id
_entity_poly.type
_entity_poly.pdbx_seq_one_letter_code
_entity_poly.pdbx_strand_id
1 'polypeptide(L)'
;MDDLRDRLQAALGASYRLEAELGGGGMSRVFAATEIELGRRVVVKVLPPEMAAGVNAERFRREIQLAAQLQHPHIVPVLNAASRGDLAYYTMPLVEGESLRGKLTREGELPVPDAVRILHDVADALAYAHARGVVHRDIKPDNVLLSGRHAMVTDFGVAKAVSAASGSSGATSLGVALGTPAYMAPEQAAADPGVDHRADIYALGAVAYEMLTRRPPFSAPTPQAVLAAQVTQAPEPVTAHRAAVPAALAELVMRCLEKRPADRWQTAEEVRHVLEGLATPSGGSAPTLARQAAAPARRTRLRTALWAAGVVLLAAATFLAVRWLKPTPSRPTLVVLPFENVGAPADAYFADGLGEEITTRLARVSGLQVVARNSAERFRDSKRSAQDFGRELGADYVLDGTVRWEHAGASSSKVRVTPALIRVSNAQEVWGQSYDADLADVFKLQTDISQQVVGALQVTLGAAERRGLGDAGTRDVAAYNSYVLGRYEWRKRTAASLQDAARQFAAALARDPNYAHAWSGLADAVGLYPDYDVPALPKAAAYDSAERAARRAIALDPRSAEAHASLGEILSNGRWDWMGAEREFETAIALDPDYATAHQWYGELLAGMNQVPRALEEGQLSVRLEPMAPVMANAYGMELYCARRFAEAAAQFRRAMDLEPGYTAPPGNLMRVYLATENYEAAAAAQRALGPLYPWADSLIHAVADPRFRARVPALLDTHRHDVERLNAATRMAVLTAFGRRDAAFTILDSLLKARSEMLLNWLTADPAFEPLHGDPRWGAFATTMGAR
;
A
#
# COMPACT_ATOMS: atom_id res chain seq x y z
N MET A 1 -16.82 -5.77 41.62
CA MET A 1 -16.50 -4.36 41.26
C MET A 1 -15.32 -3.82 42.08
N ASP A 2 -15.08 -4.34 43.27
CA ASP A 2 -13.97 -3.88 44.14
C ASP A 2 -12.58 -4.32 43.65
N ASP A 3 -12.46 -5.46 43.00
CA ASP A 3 -11.15 -6.03 42.58
C ASP A 3 -10.31 -5.14 41.64
N LEU A 4 -10.88 -4.53 40.60
CA LEU A 4 -10.11 -3.67 39.69
C LEU A 4 -9.64 -2.37 40.33
N ARG A 5 -10.47 -1.78 41.21
CA ARG A 5 -10.11 -0.55 41.93
C ARG A 5 -8.95 -0.82 42.90
N ASP A 6 -9.01 -1.93 43.66
CA ASP A 6 -7.99 -2.29 44.64
C ASP A 6 -6.66 -2.66 43.94
N ARG A 7 -6.73 -3.38 42.80
CA ARG A 7 -5.56 -3.68 41.96
C ARG A 7 -4.96 -2.43 41.36
N LEU A 8 -5.79 -1.50 40.88
CA LEU A 8 -5.32 -0.23 40.34
C LEU A 8 -4.66 0.64 41.43
N GLN A 9 -5.28 0.72 42.65
CA GLN A 9 -4.69 1.45 43.79
C GLN A 9 -3.33 0.85 44.16
N ALA A 10 -3.22 -0.48 44.19
CA ALA A 10 -1.95 -1.15 44.44
C ALA A 10 -0.90 -0.86 43.34
N ALA A 11 -1.32 -0.81 42.08
CA ALA A 11 -0.43 -0.47 40.94
C ALA A 11 0.04 0.99 40.98
N LEU A 12 -0.80 1.93 41.40
CA LEU A 12 -0.51 3.35 41.59
C LEU A 12 0.40 3.64 42.80
N GLY A 13 0.39 2.74 43.79
CA GLY A 13 1.22 2.85 44.99
C GLY A 13 0.88 4.07 45.84
N ALA A 14 1.88 4.65 46.50
CA ALA A 14 1.74 5.84 47.33
C ALA A 14 1.69 7.15 46.55
N SER A 15 1.95 7.14 45.25
CA SER A 15 2.02 8.35 44.42
C SER A 15 0.63 8.94 44.11
N TYR A 16 -0.40 8.11 44.05
CA TYR A 16 -1.75 8.52 43.73
C TYR A 16 -2.77 7.89 44.69
N ARG A 17 -3.79 8.66 45.07
CA ARG A 17 -4.94 8.18 45.84
C ARG A 17 -6.18 8.22 44.96
N LEU A 18 -6.74 7.05 44.66
CA LEU A 18 -8.01 6.95 43.94
C LEU A 18 -9.18 7.53 44.74
N GLU A 19 -9.99 8.33 44.06
CA GLU A 19 -11.21 8.92 44.63
C GLU A 19 -12.44 8.16 44.09
N ALA A 20 -13.17 8.79 43.18
CA ALA A 20 -14.39 8.28 42.61
C ALA A 20 -14.17 7.78 41.17
N GLU A 21 -14.95 6.80 40.76
CA GLU A 21 -15.08 6.46 39.34
C GLU A 21 -15.93 7.54 38.67
N LEU A 22 -15.37 8.15 37.63
CA LEU A 22 -16.04 9.22 36.87
C LEU A 22 -16.93 8.68 35.76
N GLY A 23 -16.78 7.40 35.42
CA GLY A 23 -17.49 6.72 34.36
C GLY A 23 -16.57 5.79 33.58
N GLY A 24 -17.11 5.09 32.60
CA GLY A 24 -16.37 4.20 31.71
C GLY A 24 -17.23 3.84 30.51
N GLY A 25 -16.65 3.80 29.33
CA GLY A 25 -17.25 3.17 28.15
C GLY A 25 -16.56 1.85 27.87
N GLY A 26 -17.03 1.08 26.89
CA GLY A 26 -16.55 -0.27 26.59
C GLY A 26 -15.03 -0.46 26.36
N MET A 27 -14.24 0.62 26.35
CA MET A 27 -12.80 0.59 26.09
C MET A 27 -11.91 1.02 27.26
N SER A 28 -12.45 1.61 28.32
CA SER A 28 -11.65 2.04 29.48
C SER A 28 -12.54 2.43 30.66
N ARG A 29 -12.00 2.29 31.88
CA ARG A 29 -12.59 2.84 33.08
C ARG A 29 -11.80 4.08 33.50
N VAL A 30 -12.52 5.09 33.99
CA VAL A 30 -11.97 6.41 34.27
C VAL A 30 -12.20 6.72 35.76
N PHE A 31 -11.12 7.02 36.48
CA PHE A 31 -11.15 7.32 37.92
C PHE A 31 -10.56 8.72 38.16
N ALA A 32 -11.18 9.46 39.05
CA ALA A 32 -10.54 10.60 39.66
C ALA A 32 -9.52 10.13 40.70
N ALA A 33 -8.42 10.82 40.80
CA ALA A 33 -7.39 10.55 41.80
C ALA A 33 -6.70 11.87 42.22
N THR A 34 -6.07 11.83 43.41
CA THR A 34 -5.18 12.88 43.85
C THR A 34 -3.72 12.41 43.76
N GLU A 35 -2.89 13.14 43.03
CA GLU A 35 -1.44 13.00 43.05
C GLU A 35 -0.91 13.53 44.40
N ILE A 36 -0.39 12.66 45.25
CA ILE A 36 -0.07 12.96 46.64
C ILE A 36 1.01 13.98 46.78
N GLU A 37 2.07 13.85 45.96
CA GLU A 37 3.26 14.71 46.07
C GLU A 37 2.98 16.17 45.69
N LEU A 38 2.13 16.39 44.68
CA LEU A 38 1.80 17.73 44.20
C LEU A 38 0.46 18.25 44.67
N GLY A 39 -0.34 17.43 45.36
CA GLY A 39 -1.67 17.78 45.90
C GLY A 39 -2.71 18.13 44.82
N ARG A 40 -2.50 17.71 43.55
CA ARG A 40 -3.38 18.04 42.43
C ARG A 40 -4.29 16.88 42.06
N ARG A 41 -5.46 17.25 41.56
CA ARG A 41 -6.43 16.24 41.04
C ARG A 41 -6.08 15.83 39.62
N VAL A 42 -6.12 14.54 39.39
CA VAL A 42 -5.81 13.92 38.07
C VAL A 42 -6.91 12.91 37.73
N VAL A 43 -6.95 12.55 36.45
CA VAL A 43 -7.73 11.42 35.95
C VAL A 43 -6.78 10.26 35.68
N VAL A 44 -7.16 9.08 36.15
CA VAL A 44 -6.49 7.81 35.83
C VAL A 44 -7.42 7.02 34.93
N LYS A 45 -6.94 6.74 33.74
CA LYS A 45 -7.67 5.94 32.75
C LYS A 45 -7.02 4.57 32.59
N VAL A 46 -7.82 3.52 32.79
CA VAL A 46 -7.37 2.12 32.80
C VAL A 46 -7.97 1.38 31.64
N LEU A 47 -7.13 0.63 30.91
CA LEU A 47 -7.59 -0.28 29.88
C LEU A 47 -8.22 -1.53 30.50
N PRO A 48 -9.29 -2.10 29.92
CA PRO A 48 -9.87 -3.35 30.37
C PRO A 48 -8.84 -4.48 30.38
N PRO A 49 -8.89 -5.40 31.37
CA PRO A 49 -7.94 -6.51 31.47
C PRO A 49 -7.89 -7.38 30.20
N GLU A 50 -9.02 -7.55 29.52
CA GLU A 50 -9.13 -8.31 28.27
C GLU A 50 -8.34 -7.66 27.12
N MET A 51 -8.23 -6.34 27.14
CA MET A 51 -7.42 -5.58 26.18
C MET A 51 -5.97 -5.48 26.63
N ALA A 52 -5.72 -5.47 27.93
CA ALA A 52 -4.39 -5.39 28.50
C ALA A 52 -3.61 -6.72 28.42
N ALA A 53 -4.29 -7.86 28.46
CA ALA A 53 -3.68 -9.20 28.42
C ALA A 53 -2.93 -9.53 27.10
N GLY A 54 -3.26 -8.83 26.01
CA GLY A 54 -2.56 -8.96 24.71
C GLY A 54 -1.61 -7.80 24.40
N VAL A 55 -1.50 -6.82 25.28
CA VAL A 55 -0.77 -5.57 25.03
C VAL A 55 0.71 -5.75 25.36
N ASN A 56 1.58 -5.58 24.36
CA ASN A 56 3.01 -5.45 24.60
C ASN A 56 3.29 -4.13 25.35
N ALA A 57 3.69 -4.25 26.62
CA ALA A 57 3.91 -3.11 27.53
C ALA A 57 4.92 -2.07 27.01
N GLU A 58 5.93 -2.50 26.26
CA GLU A 58 6.93 -1.60 25.68
C GLU A 58 6.35 -0.79 24.51
N ARG A 59 5.58 -1.44 23.62
CA ARG A 59 4.91 -0.76 22.52
C ARG A 59 3.87 0.23 23.01
N PHE A 60 3.06 -0.15 23.97
CA PHE A 60 2.09 0.73 24.61
C PHE A 60 2.75 1.98 25.20
N ARG A 61 3.84 1.78 25.96
CA ARG A 61 4.60 2.89 26.56
C ARG A 61 5.19 3.82 25.49
N ARG A 62 5.76 3.25 24.42
CA ARG A 62 6.36 4.02 23.32
C ARG A 62 5.35 4.89 22.58
N GLU A 63 4.18 4.37 22.25
CA GLU A 63 3.13 5.15 21.56
C GLU A 63 2.57 6.25 22.46
N ILE A 64 2.38 5.98 23.76
CA ILE A 64 1.94 7.01 24.69
C ILE A 64 3.03 8.06 24.96
N GLN A 65 4.30 7.70 24.93
CA GLN A 65 5.40 8.67 25.05
C GLN A 65 5.38 9.72 23.92
N LEU A 66 4.99 9.34 22.71
CA LEU A 66 4.80 10.27 21.61
C LEU A 66 3.65 11.25 21.90
N ALA A 67 2.53 10.75 22.41
CA ALA A 67 1.40 11.57 22.80
C ALA A 67 1.74 12.50 24.00
N ALA A 68 2.57 12.06 24.92
CA ALA A 68 3.01 12.85 26.07
C ALA A 68 3.91 14.05 25.70
N GLN A 69 4.48 14.05 24.50
CA GLN A 69 5.27 15.19 24.00
C GLN A 69 4.40 16.33 23.44
N LEU A 70 3.08 16.10 23.29
CA LEU A 70 2.17 17.13 22.79
C LEU A 70 1.89 18.17 23.88
N GLN A 71 2.28 19.41 23.66
CA GLN A 71 2.05 20.54 24.53
C GLN A 71 1.31 21.63 23.75
N HIS A 72 -0.01 21.72 23.97
CA HIS A 72 -0.87 22.64 23.24
C HIS A 72 -2.06 23.05 24.12
N PRO A 73 -2.57 24.31 24.06
CA PRO A 73 -3.67 24.77 24.91
C PRO A 73 -4.96 23.99 24.71
N HIS A 74 -5.17 23.43 23.53
CA HIS A 74 -6.35 22.63 23.18
C HIS A 74 -6.10 21.11 23.19
N ILE A 75 -5.01 20.64 23.83
CA ILE A 75 -4.71 19.21 24.04
C ILE A 75 -4.57 18.95 25.53
N VAL A 76 -5.28 17.94 26.04
CA VAL A 76 -5.09 17.46 27.42
C VAL A 76 -3.80 16.62 27.46
N PRO A 77 -2.75 17.08 28.19
CA PRO A 77 -1.47 16.36 28.17
C PRO A 77 -1.54 15.06 28.98
N VAL A 78 -0.81 14.05 28.54
CA VAL A 78 -0.55 12.84 29.33
C VAL A 78 0.55 13.14 30.34
N LEU A 79 0.28 12.91 31.63
CA LEU A 79 1.23 13.15 32.71
C LEU A 79 2.14 11.95 32.98
N ASN A 80 1.54 10.75 32.98
CA ASN A 80 2.26 9.49 33.23
C ASN A 80 1.56 8.33 32.53
N ALA A 81 2.30 7.27 32.22
CA ALA A 81 1.76 6.02 31.71
C ALA A 81 2.55 4.84 32.23
N ALA A 82 1.87 3.80 32.66
CA ALA A 82 2.50 2.59 33.16
C ALA A 82 1.70 1.33 32.77
N SER A 83 2.43 0.22 32.73
CA SER A 83 1.87 -1.11 32.65
C SER A 83 2.45 -1.93 33.81
N ARG A 84 1.60 -2.47 34.67
CA ARG A 84 1.98 -3.32 35.79
C ARG A 84 1.10 -4.57 35.84
N GLY A 85 1.71 -5.72 35.61
CA GLY A 85 0.99 -6.99 35.46
C GLY A 85 0.08 -6.93 34.23
N ASP A 86 -1.20 -7.20 34.46
CA ASP A 86 -2.27 -7.14 33.45
C ASP A 86 -3.02 -5.78 33.41
N LEU A 87 -2.51 -4.77 34.11
CA LEU A 87 -3.08 -3.42 34.10
C LEU A 87 -2.19 -2.47 33.27
N ALA A 88 -2.82 -1.83 32.29
CA ALA A 88 -2.23 -0.70 31.55
C ALA A 88 -3.07 0.54 31.82
N TYR A 89 -2.41 1.62 32.26
CA TYR A 89 -3.08 2.87 32.61
C TYR A 89 -2.22 4.09 32.27
N TYR A 90 -2.88 5.24 32.16
CA TYR A 90 -2.21 6.53 32.04
C TYR A 90 -2.96 7.59 32.87
N THR A 91 -2.24 8.67 33.18
CA THR A 91 -2.78 9.78 33.98
C THR A 91 -2.76 11.06 33.16
N MET A 92 -3.74 11.92 33.41
CA MET A 92 -3.87 13.25 32.79
C MET A 92 -4.48 14.24 33.80
N PRO A 93 -4.35 15.56 33.60
CA PRO A 93 -5.01 16.54 34.45
C PRO A 93 -6.54 16.32 34.47
N LEU A 94 -7.17 16.55 35.63
CA LEU A 94 -8.61 16.67 35.68
C LEU A 94 -9.02 18.03 35.11
N VAL A 95 -9.66 18.01 33.94
CA VAL A 95 -10.21 19.21 33.30
C VAL A 95 -11.57 19.54 33.95
N GLU A 96 -11.69 20.71 34.48
CA GLU A 96 -12.97 21.18 35.02
C GLU A 96 -13.90 21.60 33.89
N GLY A 97 -15.10 20.99 33.83
CA GLY A 97 -16.07 21.20 32.76
C GLY A 97 -16.86 19.95 32.42
N GLU A 98 -17.35 19.87 31.20
CA GLU A 98 -18.11 18.73 30.70
C GLU A 98 -17.57 18.27 29.35
N SER A 99 -17.90 17.03 28.93
CA SER A 99 -17.62 16.60 27.56
C SER A 99 -18.59 17.23 26.56
N LEU A 100 -18.16 17.37 25.31
CA LEU A 100 -19.05 17.81 24.22
C LEU A 100 -20.26 16.87 24.10
N ARG A 101 -20.09 15.57 24.40
CA ARG A 101 -21.19 14.59 24.48
C ARG A 101 -22.22 15.01 25.50
N GLY A 102 -21.80 15.35 26.74
CA GLY A 102 -22.69 15.82 27.78
C GLY A 102 -23.45 17.05 27.36
N LYS A 103 -22.77 18.03 26.75
CA LYS A 103 -23.39 19.25 26.22
C LYS A 103 -24.42 18.96 25.12
N LEU A 104 -24.09 18.12 24.15
CA LEU A 104 -25.01 17.71 23.08
C LEU A 104 -26.23 16.95 23.58
N THR A 105 -26.04 16.10 24.57
CA THR A 105 -27.16 15.37 25.20
C THR A 105 -28.13 16.32 25.92
N ARG A 106 -27.61 17.35 26.57
CA ARG A 106 -28.40 18.35 27.29
C ARG A 106 -29.07 19.39 26.39
N GLU A 107 -28.32 19.92 25.41
CA GLU A 107 -28.76 21.07 24.59
C GLU A 107 -29.26 20.66 23.20
N GLY A 108 -28.87 19.51 22.72
CA GLY A 108 -29.16 19.05 21.36
C GLY A 108 -28.23 19.73 20.34
N GLU A 109 -28.80 20.50 19.40
CA GLU A 109 -27.97 21.25 18.45
C GLU A 109 -27.36 22.50 19.09
N LEU A 110 -26.12 22.81 18.73
CA LEU A 110 -25.45 23.98 19.26
C LEU A 110 -25.73 25.24 18.40
N PRO A 111 -25.67 26.44 19.00
CA PRO A 111 -25.57 27.67 18.22
C PRO A 111 -24.40 27.65 17.26
N VAL A 112 -24.60 28.14 16.04
CA VAL A 112 -23.54 28.12 14.99
C VAL A 112 -22.23 28.76 15.47
N PRO A 113 -22.23 29.91 16.18
CA PRO A 113 -20.98 30.50 16.69
C PRO A 113 -20.24 29.60 17.68
N ASP A 114 -20.98 28.85 18.53
CA ASP A 114 -20.38 27.91 19.48
C ASP A 114 -19.80 26.71 18.77
N ALA A 115 -20.51 26.16 17.78
CA ALA A 115 -20.02 25.06 16.94
C ALA A 115 -18.74 25.47 16.21
N VAL A 116 -18.71 26.67 15.57
CA VAL A 116 -17.52 27.19 14.87
C VAL A 116 -16.33 27.31 15.81
N ARG A 117 -16.54 27.86 17.02
CA ARG A 117 -15.49 28.03 18.03
C ARG A 117 -14.92 26.69 18.50
N ILE A 118 -15.80 25.71 18.81
CA ILE A 118 -15.37 24.35 19.23
C ILE A 118 -14.60 23.67 18.11
N LEU A 119 -15.10 23.77 16.88
CA LEU A 119 -14.42 23.19 15.71
C LEU A 119 -13.05 23.82 15.48
N HIS A 120 -12.94 25.15 15.66
CA HIS A 120 -11.67 25.86 15.53
C HIS A 120 -10.64 25.33 16.54
N ASP A 121 -11.01 25.25 17.84
CA ASP A 121 -10.12 24.77 18.89
C ASP A 121 -9.68 23.32 18.63
N VAL A 122 -10.59 22.44 18.18
CA VAL A 122 -10.27 21.04 17.84
C VAL A 122 -9.39 20.96 16.60
N ALA A 123 -9.67 21.76 15.55
CA ALA A 123 -8.83 21.80 14.33
C ALA A 123 -7.41 22.29 14.63
N ASP A 124 -7.24 23.27 15.54
CA ASP A 124 -5.97 23.78 15.99
C ASP A 124 -5.16 22.69 16.73
N ALA A 125 -5.82 21.94 17.63
CA ALA A 125 -5.21 20.79 18.30
C ALA A 125 -4.75 19.72 17.32
N LEU A 126 -5.59 19.39 16.32
CA LEU A 126 -5.29 18.38 15.29
C LEU A 126 -4.14 18.85 14.37
N ALA A 127 -4.14 20.11 13.93
CA ALA A 127 -3.07 20.65 13.09
C ALA A 127 -1.71 20.56 13.80
N TYR A 128 -1.66 20.91 15.10
CA TYR A 128 -0.47 20.81 15.91
C TYR A 128 0.05 19.38 16.06
N ALA A 129 -0.86 18.41 16.31
CA ALA A 129 -0.51 17.00 16.48
C ALA A 129 -0.06 16.37 15.15
N HIS A 130 -0.77 16.65 14.05
CA HIS A 130 -0.46 16.15 12.71
C HIS A 130 0.90 16.61 12.21
N ALA A 131 1.28 17.87 12.46
CA ALA A 131 2.60 18.39 12.14
C ALA A 131 3.75 17.66 12.88
N ARG A 132 3.42 16.91 13.94
CA ARG A 132 4.36 16.08 14.72
C ARG A 132 4.20 14.58 14.44
N GLY A 133 3.45 14.20 13.41
CA GLY A 133 3.22 12.81 13.01
C GLY A 133 2.29 12.03 13.95
N VAL A 134 1.55 12.72 14.83
CA VAL A 134 0.59 12.09 15.75
C VAL A 134 -0.83 12.23 15.20
N VAL A 135 -1.47 11.11 14.90
CA VAL A 135 -2.85 11.00 14.43
C VAL A 135 -3.71 10.49 15.58
N HIS A 136 -4.86 11.13 15.82
CA HIS A 136 -5.72 10.80 16.96
C HIS A 136 -6.48 9.48 16.78
N ARG A 137 -7.13 9.30 15.64
CA ARG A 137 -7.87 8.10 15.20
C ARG A 137 -9.18 7.77 15.94
N ASP A 138 -9.57 8.56 16.94
CA ASP A 138 -10.84 8.37 17.68
C ASP A 138 -11.42 9.73 18.10
N ILE A 139 -11.51 10.69 17.18
CA ILE A 139 -12.16 11.99 17.41
C ILE A 139 -13.66 11.74 17.49
N LYS A 140 -14.25 12.13 18.62
CA LYS A 140 -15.67 12.03 18.92
C LYS A 140 -16.06 13.02 20.02
N PRO A 141 -17.35 13.33 20.22
CA PRO A 141 -17.79 14.27 21.25
C PRO A 141 -17.39 13.89 22.67
N ASP A 142 -17.21 12.61 22.95
CA ASP A 142 -16.77 12.10 24.25
C ASP A 142 -15.32 12.47 24.57
N ASN A 143 -14.48 12.62 23.53
CA ASN A 143 -13.05 12.96 23.63
C ASN A 143 -12.76 14.46 23.45
N VAL A 144 -13.81 15.29 23.41
CA VAL A 144 -13.70 16.74 23.41
C VAL A 144 -14.24 17.28 24.73
N LEU A 145 -13.38 17.83 25.56
CA LEU A 145 -13.73 18.41 26.85
C LEU A 145 -13.90 19.94 26.72
N LEU A 146 -14.95 20.46 27.34
CA LEU A 146 -15.28 21.90 27.33
C LEU A 146 -14.97 22.49 28.69
N SER A 147 -13.99 23.39 28.75
CA SER A 147 -13.60 24.13 29.97
C SER A 147 -13.76 25.63 29.72
N GLY A 148 -14.75 26.24 30.34
CA GLY A 148 -15.11 27.64 30.09
C GLY A 148 -15.50 27.86 28.62
N ARG A 149 -14.68 28.63 27.89
CA ARG A 149 -14.94 28.92 26.47
C ARG A 149 -14.06 28.07 25.52
N HIS A 150 -13.20 27.22 26.03
CA HIS A 150 -12.22 26.45 25.25
C HIS A 150 -12.64 25.01 25.14
N ALA A 151 -12.37 24.43 23.97
CA ALA A 151 -12.44 23.00 23.76
C ALA A 151 -11.02 22.38 23.82
N MET A 152 -10.90 21.23 24.45
CA MET A 152 -9.64 20.49 24.59
C MET A 152 -9.87 19.06 24.14
N VAL A 153 -8.96 18.52 23.35
CA VAL A 153 -8.99 17.13 22.89
C VAL A 153 -8.19 16.26 23.83
N THR A 154 -8.79 15.14 24.26
CA THR A 154 -8.15 14.13 25.13
C THR A 154 -7.91 12.84 24.37
N ASP A 155 -7.06 11.96 24.91
CA ASP A 155 -6.81 10.58 24.41
C ASP A 155 -6.05 10.50 23.08
N PHE A 156 -5.19 11.46 22.78
CA PHE A 156 -4.29 11.38 21.63
C PHE A 156 -3.42 10.13 21.64
N GLY A 157 -3.37 9.41 20.52
CA GLY A 157 -2.48 8.28 20.28
C GLY A 157 -2.83 6.99 21.02
N VAL A 158 -3.84 6.99 21.93
CA VAL A 158 -4.19 5.82 22.73
C VAL A 158 -4.78 4.72 21.89
N ALA A 159 -5.63 5.04 20.92
CA ALA A 159 -6.21 4.05 19.99
C ALA A 159 -5.12 3.30 19.19
N LYS A 160 -4.09 4.03 18.75
CA LYS A 160 -2.93 3.44 18.06
C LYS A 160 -2.07 2.62 19.01
N ALA A 161 -1.85 3.09 20.25
CA ALA A 161 -1.09 2.37 21.25
C ALA A 161 -1.71 1.01 21.58
N VAL A 162 -3.03 0.95 21.70
CA VAL A 162 -3.78 -0.28 21.92
C VAL A 162 -3.72 -1.20 20.71
N SER A 163 -3.97 -0.71 19.51
CA SER A 163 -3.89 -1.50 18.26
C SER A 163 -2.50 -2.04 18.00
N ALA A 164 -1.46 -1.22 18.16
CA ALA A 164 -0.07 -1.61 17.93
C ALA A 164 0.42 -2.64 18.95
N ALA A 165 -0.12 -2.58 20.17
CA ALA A 165 0.28 -3.45 21.26
C ALA A 165 -0.44 -4.81 21.26
N SER A 166 -1.63 -4.90 20.65
CA SER A 166 -2.46 -6.12 20.62
C SER A 166 -2.06 -7.16 19.59
N GLY A 167 -1.09 -6.87 18.71
CA GLY A 167 -0.70 -7.77 17.61
C GLY A 167 -1.87 -8.03 16.65
N SER A 168 -1.71 -7.85 15.39
CA SER A 168 -2.74 -7.81 14.34
C SER A 168 -3.57 -9.10 14.12
N SER A 169 -3.46 -10.11 14.97
CA SER A 169 -4.13 -11.41 14.79
C SER A 169 -5.35 -11.66 15.68
N GLY A 170 -5.68 -10.76 16.62
CA GLY A 170 -6.75 -11.01 17.58
C GLY A 170 -7.97 -10.09 17.54
N ALA A 171 -7.87 -8.92 16.92
CA ALA A 171 -8.93 -7.91 17.01
C ALA A 171 -10.12 -8.14 16.06
N THR A 172 -9.97 -8.98 15.05
CA THR A 172 -11.03 -9.29 14.06
C THR A 172 -11.98 -10.40 14.51
N SER A 173 -11.62 -11.20 15.50
CA SER A 173 -12.46 -12.31 15.97
C SER A 173 -13.50 -11.93 17.02
N LEU A 174 -13.47 -10.73 17.60
CA LEU A 174 -14.37 -10.34 18.71
C LEU A 174 -15.45 -9.33 18.33
N GLY A 175 -15.58 -8.89 17.08
CA GLY A 175 -16.68 -8.02 16.64
C GLY A 175 -16.78 -6.68 17.40
N VAL A 176 -15.78 -6.31 18.19
CA VAL A 176 -15.72 -5.05 18.93
C VAL A 176 -14.84 -4.10 18.12
N ALA A 177 -15.48 -3.29 17.31
CA ALA A 177 -14.81 -2.19 16.61
C ALA A 177 -14.07 -1.32 17.63
N LEU A 178 -12.76 -1.14 17.42
CA LEU A 178 -11.94 -0.20 18.18
C LEU A 178 -12.40 1.23 17.79
N GLY A 179 -13.36 1.80 18.51
CA GLY A 179 -13.92 3.13 18.26
C GLY A 179 -15.44 3.17 18.20
N THR A 180 -16.02 4.36 18.19
CA THR A 180 -17.46 4.56 18.05
C THR A 180 -17.81 4.65 16.56
N PRO A 181 -18.52 3.68 15.96
CA PRO A 181 -18.75 3.57 14.51
C PRO A 181 -19.28 4.84 13.84
N ALA A 182 -20.02 5.66 14.58
CA ALA A 182 -20.67 6.86 14.07
C ALA A 182 -19.71 7.97 13.59
N TYR A 183 -18.44 7.97 14.06
CA TYR A 183 -17.42 8.98 13.71
C TYR A 183 -16.24 8.40 12.97
N MET A 184 -16.24 7.10 12.74
CA MET A 184 -15.14 6.39 12.08
C MET A 184 -15.06 6.76 10.61
N ALA A 185 -13.86 7.10 10.12
CA ALA A 185 -13.67 7.38 8.70
C ALA A 185 -13.86 6.10 7.84
N PRO A 186 -14.29 6.23 6.59
CA PRO A 186 -14.50 5.08 5.69
C PRO A 186 -13.29 4.14 5.60
N GLU A 187 -12.08 4.66 5.52
CA GLU A 187 -10.83 3.91 5.48
C GLU A 187 -10.54 3.18 6.81
N GLN A 188 -10.94 3.77 7.95
CA GLN A 188 -10.86 3.08 9.25
C GLN A 188 -11.89 1.97 9.34
N ALA A 189 -13.13 2.23 8.89
CA ALA A 189 -14.20 1.25 8.85
C ALA A 189 -13.87 0.07 7.93
N ALA A 190 -13.11 0.31 6.88
CA ALA A 190 -12.59 -0.69 5.95
C ALA A 190 -11.30 -1.37 6.46
N ALA A 191 -10.78 -1.00 7.63
CA ALA A 191 -9.49 -1.45 8.17
C ALA A 191 -8.31 -1.23 7.21
N ASP A 192 -8.33 -0.11 6.47
CA ASP A 192 -7.27 0.25 5.53
C ASP A 192 -5.95 0.49 6.31
N PRO A 193 -4.84 -0.20 5.97
CA PRO A 193 -3.56 0.03 6.62
C PRO A 193 -2.98 1.43 6.34
N GLY A 194 -3.44 2.10 5.28
CA GLY A 194 -3.03 3.45 4.89
C GLY A 194 -3.74 4.59 5.62
N VAL A 195 -4.47 4.32 6.72
CA VAL A 195 -5.14 5.35 7.51
C VAL A 195 -4.17 6.41 8.02
N ASP A 196 -4.32 7.64 7.51
CA ASP A 196 -3.51 8.80 7.87
C ASP A 196 -4.30 9.86 8.67
N HIS A 197 -3.73 11.06 8.81
CA HIS A 197 -4.32 12.18 9.54
C HIS A 197 -5.66 12.69 8.95
N ARG A 198 -6.00 12.37 7.70
CA ARG A 198 -7.28 12.75 7.07
C ARG A 198 -8.47 11.97 7.63
N ALA A 199 -8.22 10.88 8.35
CA ALA A 199 -9.24 10.21 9.14
C ALA A 199 -9.76 11.08 10.29
N ASP A 200 -8.87 11.84 10.95
CA ASP A 200 -9.27 12.79 11.99
C ASP A 200 -10.08 13.96 11.42
N ILE A 201 -9.77 14.39 10.18
CA ILE A 201 -10.54 15.44 9.47
C ILE A 201 -11.97 14.95 9.17
N TYR A 202 -12.13 13.69 8.77
CA TYR A 202 -13.44 13.10 8.59
C TYR A 202 -14.23 13.05 9.91
N ALA A 203 -13.60 12.56 10.98
CA ALA A 203 -14.20 12.48 12.30
C ALA A 203 -14.59 13.87 12.84
N LEU A 204 -13.75 14.89 12.59
CA LEU A 204 -14.08 16.30 12.88
C LEU A 204 -15.34 16.74 12.13
N GLY A 205 -15.46 16.37 10.84
CA GLY A 205 -16.67 16.61 10.04
C GLY A 205 -17.89 15.92 10.60
N ALA A 206 -17.79 14.69 11.10
CA ALA A 206 -18.88 13.96 11.73
C ALA A 206 -19.33 14.60 13.06
N VAL A 207 -18.38 15.06 13.87
CA VAL A 207 -18.64 15.83 15.09
C VAL A 207 -19.32 17.17 14.74
N ALA A 208 -18.86 17.86 13.73
CA ALA A 208 -19.45 19.12 13.26
C ALA A 208 -20.91 18.91 12.79
N TYR A 209 -21.13 17.86 12.02
CA TYR A 209 -22.46 17.49 11.55
C TYR A 209 -23.43 17.28 12.71
N GLU A 210 -23.01 16.50 13.72
CA GLU A 210 -23.85 16.25 14.90
C GLU A 210 -24.10 17.53 15.72
N MET A 211 -23.11 18.36 15.93
CA MET A 211 -23.30 19.65 16.62
C MET A 211 -24.33 20.54 15.94
N LEU A 212 -24.42 20.46 14.63
CA LEU A 212 -25.32 21.30 13.83
C LEU A 212 -26.72 20.69 13.63
N THR A 213 -26.84 19.35 13.65
CA THR A 213 -28.07 18.63 13.26
C THR A 213 -28.66 17.72 14.34
N ARG A 214 -28.04 17.63 15.52
CA ARG A 214 -28.38 16.76 16.66
C ARG A 214 -28.19 15.27 16.40
N ARG A 215 -27.69 14.85 15.25
CA ARG A 215 -27.50 13.46 14.89
C ARG A 215 -26.20 13.29 14.10
N PRO A 216 -25.51 12.16 14.24
CA PRO A 216 -24.34 11.87 13.40
C PRO A 216 -24.76 11.72 11.92
N PRO A 217 -23.82 11.81 10.97
CA PRO A 217 -24.11 11.69 9.54
C PRO A 217 -24.82 10.40 9.17
N PHE A 218 -24.50 9.31 9.88
CA PHE A 218 -25.10 8.00 9.68
C PHE A 218 -25.55 7.40 11.00
N SER A 219 -26.76 6.83 10.98
CA SER A 219 -27.38 6.15 12.11
C SER A 219 -28.10 4.90 11.60
N ALA A 220 -27.84 3.76 12.21
CA ALA A 220 -28.47 2.50 11.87
C ALA A 220 -28.65 1.61 13.10
N PRO A 221 -29.53 0.60 13.06
CA PRO A 221 -29.84 -0.25 14.23
C PRO A 221 -28.65 -1.06 14.75
N THR A 222 -27.66 -1.36 13.93
CA THR A 222 -26.49 -2.15 14.33
C THR A 222 -25.18 -1.41 14.03
N PRO A 223 -24.12 -1.60 14.83
CA PRO A 223 -22.80 -1.04 14.58
C PRO A 223 -22.27 -1.38 13.18
N GLN A 224 -22.48 -2.60 12.71
CA GLN A 224 -22.07 -3.06 11.38
C GLN A 224 -22.77 -2.30 10.25
N ALA A 225 -24.07 -2.01 10.41
CA ALA A 225 -24.82 -1.21 9.44
C ALA A 225 -24.36 0.25 9.42
N VAL A 226 -23.93 0.81 10.56
CA VAL A 226 -23.31 2.14 10.62
C VAL A 226 -21.97 2.14 9.89
N LEU A 227 -21.11 1.13 10.12
CA LEU A 227 -19.83 0.98 9.42
C LEU A 227 -20.03 0.84 7.90
N ALA A 228 -20.99 0.04 7.48
CA ALA A 228 -21.35 -0.09 6.06
C ALA A 228 -21.80 1.26 5.47
N ALA A 229 -22.61 2.03 6.21
CA ALA A 229 -23.06 3.36 5.78
C ALA A 229 -21.89 4.36 5.68
N GLN A 230 -20.92 4.30 6.61
CA GLN A 230 -19.70 5.11 6.56
C GLN A 230 -18.94 4.88 5.25
N VAL A 231 -18.87 3.64 4.78
CA VAL A 231 -18.13 3.30 3.55
C VAL A 231 -18.94 3.61 2.28
N THR A 232 -20.26 3.33 2.28
CA THR A 232 -21.04 3.26 1.03
C THR A 232 -22.03 4.39 0.81
N GLN A 233 -22.52 5.06 1.87
CA GLN A 233 -23.58 6.06 1.75
C GLN A 233 -23.03 7.48 1.76
N ALA A 234 -23.52 8.35 0.88
CA ALA A 234 -23.27 9.78 0.98
C ALA A 234 -24.06 10.38 2.16
N PRO A 235 -23.47 11.27 2.98
CA PRO A 235 -24.20 11.95 4.04
C PRO A 235 -25.21 12.94 3.43
N GLU A 236 -26.38 13.06 4.07
CA GLU A 236 -27.33 14.11 3.69
C GLU A 236 -26.73 15.51 3.95
N PRO A 237 -26.98 16.50 3.11
CA PRO A 237 -26.48 17.86 3.35
C PRO A 237 -26.91 18.40 4.71
N VAL A 238 -25.99 19.03 5.46
CA VAL A 238 -26.30 19.66 6.76
C VAL A 238 -27.48 20.63 6.64
N THR A 239 -27.56 21.34 5.52
CA THR A 239 -28.65 22.31 5.24
C THR A 239 -30.02 21.69 5.06
N ALA A 240 -30.11 20.39 4.74
CA ALA A 240 -31.37 19.66 4.71
C ALA A 240 -31.99 19.48 6.12
N HIS A 241 -31.16 19.47 7.15
CA HIS A 241 -31.59 19.33 8.54
C HIS A 241 -31.67 20.67 9.28
N ARG A 242 -30.81 21.63 8.88
CA ARG A 242 -30.78 22.96 9.49
C ARG A 242 -30.47 24.01 8.42
N ALA A 243 -31.51 24.60 7.84
CA ALA A 243 -31.39 25.58 6.79
C ALA A 243 -30.65 26.87 7.21
N ALA A 244 -30.57 27.14 8.53
CA ALA A 244 -29.90 28.31 9.09
C ALA A 244 -28.38 28.21 9.14
N VAL A 245 -27.77 27.07 8.76
CA VAL A 245 -26.33 26.90 8.72
C VAL A 245 -25.77 27.70 7.53
N PRO A 246 -24.77 28.59 7.76
CA PRO A 246 -24.11 29.31 6.68
C PRO A 246 -23.57 28.40 5.61
N ALA A 247 -23.72 28.76 4.32
CA ALA A 247 -23.30 27.93 3.19
C ALA A 247 -21.82 27.51 3.27
N ALA A 248 -20.93 28.43 3.66
CA ALA A 248 -19.50 28.14 3.79
C ALA A 248 -19.20 27.14 4.93
N LEU A 249 -19.96 27.17 6.04
CA LEU A 249 -19.82 26.15 7.10
C LEU A 249 -20.38 24.80 6.65
N ALA A 250 -21.49 24.78 5.95
CA ALA A 250 -22.05 23.55 5.39
C ALA A 250 -21.10 22.90 4.39
N GLU A 251 -20.50 23.68 3.50
CA GLU A 251 -19.49 23.21 2.53
C GLU A 251 -18.25 22.65 3.23
N LEU A 252 -17.76 23.36 4.26
CA LEU A 252 -16.62 22.87 5.07
C LEU A 252 -16.92 21.49 5.66
N VAL A 253 -18.08 21.33 6.30
CA VAL A 253 -18.47 20.08 6.95
C VAL A 253 -18.65 18.96 5.94
N MET A 254 -19.36 19.23 4.83
CA MET A 254 -19.61 18.22 3.80
C MET A 254 -18.31 17.78 3.13
N ARG A 255 -17.36 18.70 2.91
CA ARG A 255 -16.05 18.34 2.37
C ARG A 255 -15.19 17.52 3.36
N CYS A 256 -15.29 17.75 4.65
CA CYS A 256 -14.68 16.85 5.63
C CYS A 256 -15.22 15.42 5.53
N LEU A 257 -16.51 15.26 5.19
CA LEU A 257 -17.24 14.00 5.11
C LEU A 257 -17.12 13.28 3.76
N GLU A 258 -16.29 13.78 2.85
CA GLU A 258 -16.00 13.09 1.58
C GLU A 258 -15.43 11.69 1.85
N LYS A 259 -15.86 10.71 1.04
CA LYS A 259 -15.51 9.30 1.27
C LYS A 259 -14.04 9.03 1.01
N ARG A 260 -13.50 9.59 -0.08
CA ARG A 260 -12.10 9.43 -0.41
C ARG A 260 -11.26 10.46 0.35
N PRO A 261 -10.19 10.05 1.05
CA PRO A 261 -9.31 10.97 1.76
C PRO A 261 -8.75 12.10 0.88
N ALA A 262 -8.53 11.83 -0.42
CA ALA A 262 -8.02 12.82 -1.37
C ALA A 262 -9.01 13.96 -1.67
N ASP A 263 -10.30 13.74 -1.50
CA ASP A 263 -11.36 14.74 -1.81
C ASP A 263 -11.69 15.63 -0.59
N ARG A 264 -11.16 15.26 0.61
CA ARG A 264 -11.30 16.04 1.85
C ARG A 264 -10.36 17.26 1.87
N TRP A 265 -10.44 18.03 2.93
CA TRP A 265 -9.35 18.93 3.30
C TRP A 265 -8.08 18.12 3.54
N GLN A 266 -6.95 18.58 3.02
CA GLN A 266 -5.72 17.80 3.10
C GLN A 266 -5.00 17.98 4.44
N THR A 267 -5.23 19.09 5.13
CA THR A 267 -4.66 19.36 6.46
C THR A 267 -5.72 19.92 7.41
N ALA A 268 -5.56 19.68 8.70
CA ALA A 268 -6.40 20.31 9.73
C ALA A 268 -6.17 21.83 9.80
N GLU A 269 -5.00 22.29 9.37
CA GLU A 269 -4.67 23.71 9.24
C GLU A 269 -5.56 24.41 8.19
N GLU A 270 -5.83 23.78 7.06
CA GLU A 270 -6.78 24.31 6.07
C GLU A 270 -8.19 24.48 6.66
N VAL A 271 -8.65 23.48 7.43
CA VAL A 271 -9.95 23.53 8.12
C VAL A 271 -9.97 24.67 9.14
N ARG A 272 -8.94 24.81 9.96
CA ARG A 272 -8.78 25.87 10.96
C ARG A 272 -8.86 27.27 10.31
N HIS A 273 -8.15 27.45 9.20
CA HIS A 273 -8.12 28.75 8.50
C HIS A 273 -9.50 29.14 7.95
N VAL A 274 -10.27 28.21 7.41
CA VAL A 274 -11.66 28.48 6.97
C VAL A 274 -12.54 28.85 8.16
N LEU A 275 -12.41 28.15 9.29
CA LEU A 275 -13.16 28.45 10.51
C LEU A 275 -12.85 29.82 11.10
N GLU A 276 -11.58 30.28 11.02
CA GLU A 276 -11.20 31.65 11.39
C GLU A 276 -11.96 32.71 10.58
N GLY A 277 -12.06 32.48 9.26
CA GLY A 277 -12.82 33.38 8.39
C GLY A 277 -14.32 33.45 8.75
N LEU A 278 -14.88 32.36 9.30
CA LEU A 278 -16.27 32.29 9.73
C LEU A 278 -16.50 32.89 11.15
N ALA A 279 -15.46 32.92 11.97
CA ALA A 279 -15.52 33.45 13.34
C ALA A 279 -15.38 34.98 13.40
N THR A 280 -14.76 35.59 12.41
CA THR A 280 -14.56 37.04 12.37
C THR A 280 -15.83 37.72 11.83
N PRO A 281 -16.51 38.58 12.61
CA PRO A 281 -17.61 39.38 12.02
C PRO A 281 -16.98 40.34 11.01
N SER A 282 -17.27 40.12 9.73
CA SER A 282 -16.88 41.06 8.68
C SER A 282 -17.62 42.36 8.89
N GLY A 283 -17.05 43.27 9.67
CA GLY A 283 -17.41 44.67 9.66
C GLY A 283 -16.88 45.34 8.41
N GLY A 284 -17.43 44.96 7.28
CA GLY A 284 -17.17 45.57 5.97
C GLY A 284 -18.44 46.24 5.50
N SER A 285 -18.48 47.56 5.61
CA SER A 285 -19.52 48.42 5.08
C SER A 285 -19.77 48.15 3.60
N ALA A 286 -20.95 47.68 3.26
CA ALA A 286 -21.44 47.69 1.91
C ALA A 286 -21.70 49.16 1.47
N PRO A 287 -21.20 49.61 0.35
CA PRO A 287 -21.60 50.95 -0.14
C PRO A 287 -23.05 50.88 -0.63
N THR A 288 -23.89 51.62 0.04
CA THR A 288 -25.26 51.94 -0.32
C THR A 288 -25.24 52.76 -1.60
N LEU A 289 -25.52 52.16 -2.75
CA LEU A 289 -25.81 52.90 -3.95
C LEU A 289 -27.31 53.19 -4.02
N ALA A 290 -27.59 54.46 -3.89
CA ALA A 290 -28.91 55.07 -3.95
C ALA A 290 -29.64 54.69 -5.24
N ARG A 291 -30.87 54.28 -5.06
CA ARG A 291 -31.87 54.07 -6.10
C ARG A 291 -32.29 55.37 -6.72
N GLN A 292 -31.87 55.68 -7.95
CA GLN A 292 -32.52 56.69 -8.81
C GLN A 292 -33.33 55.97 -9.90
N ALA A 293 -34.62 56.27 -9.87
CA ALA A 293 -35.58 55.81 -10.87
C ALA A 293 -35.47 56.66 -12.14
N ALA A 294 -35.34 56.02 -13.29
CA ALA A 294 -35.68 56.62 -14.56
C ALA A 294 -36.27 55.57 -15.49
N ALA A 295 -37.37 55.90 -16.10
CA ALA A 295 -38.33 55.11 -16.89
C ALA A 295 -37.84 54.86 -18.33
N PRO A 296 -38.59 54.12 -19.19
CA PRO A 296 -38.14 53.04 -20.02
C PRO A 296 -37.91 53.31 -21.49
N ALA A 297 -37.04 52.60 -22.16
CA ALA A 297 -37.09 52.44 -23.60
C ALA A 297 -36.30 51.24 -24.15
N ARG A 298 -37.05 50.40 -24.84
CA ARG A 298 -36.60 49.52 -25.94
C ARG A 298 -35.29 48.80 -25.87
N ARG A 299 -35.22 47.65 -25.12
CA ARG A 299 -34.18 46.59 -25.35
C ARG A 299 -34.72 45.22 -25.00
N THR A 300 -35.89 44.83 -25.47
CA THR A 300 -36.49 43.50 -25.18
C THR A 300 -36.01 42.39 -26.11
N ARG A 301 -35.46 42.66 -27.27
CA ARG A 301 -35.03 41.59 -28.21
C ARG A 301 -33.59 41.09 -27.99
N LEU A 302 -32.72 41.91 -27.37
CA LEU A 302 -31.32 41.44 -27.10
C LEU A 302 -31.25 40.61 -25.82
N ARG A 303 -32.10 40.86 -24.84
CA ARG A 303 -32.14 40.09 -23.59
C ARG A 303 -32.66 38.67 -23.76
N THR A 304 -33.65 38.45 -24.61
CA THR A 304 -34.18 37.13 -24.92
C THR A 304 -33.16 36.27 -25.71
N ALA A 305 -32.36 36.88 -26.60
CA ALA A 305 -31.27 36.18 -27.30
C ALA A 305 -30.11 35.82 -26.37
N LEU A 306 -29.75 36.69 -25.40
CA LEU A 306 -28.75 36.42 -24.39
C LEU A 306 -29.18 35.36 -23.36
N TRP A 307 -30.50 35.38 -23.00
CA TRP A 307 -31.05 34.32 -22.16
C TRP A 307 -31.13 32.97 -22.88
N ALA A 308 -31.49 32.96 -24.16
CA ALA A 308 -31.48 31.73 -24.96
C ALA A 308 -30.06 31.20 -25.17
N ALA A 309 -29.08 32.07 -25.43
CA ALA A 309 -27.66 31.69 -25.50
C ALA A 309 -27.12 31.22 -24.15
N GLY A 310 -27.51 31.86 -23.04
CA GLY A 310 -27.16 31.45 -21.69
C GLY A 310 -27.73 30.07 -21.32
N VAL A 311 -28.99 29.79 -21.72
CA VAL A 311 -29.62 28.46 -21.50
C VAL A 311 -28.96 27.40 -22.36
N VAL A 312 -28.56 27.68 -23.60
CA VAL A 312 -27.85 26.77 -24.48
C VAL A 312 -26.43 26.51 -23.96
N LEU A 313 -25.72 27.54 -23.48
CA LEU A 313 -24.41 27.40 -22.87
C LEU A 313 -24.49 26.64 -21.53
N LEU A 314 -25.52 26.89 -20.72
CA LEU A 314 -25.77 26.18 -19.50
C LEU A 314 -26.12 24.72 -19.77
N ALA A 315 -26.94 24.43 -20.78
CA ALA A 315 -27.25 23.08 -21.22
C ALA A 315 -26.03 22.37 -21.81
N ALA A 316 -25.21 23.07 -22.59
CA ALA A 316 -23.95 22.52 -23.09
C ALA A 316 -22.92 22.31 -21.96
N ALA A 317 -22.82 23.23 -21.01
CA ALA A 317 -21.96 23.09 -19.82
C ALA A 317 -22.46 21.97 -18.91
N THR A 318 -23.78 21.83 -18.71
CA THR A 318 -24.37 20.71 -17.95
C THR A 318 -24.18 19.40 -18.69
N PHE A 319 -24.32 19.35 -20.01
CA PHE A 319 -24.07 18.17 -20.83
C PHE A 319 -22.60 17.78 -20.80
N LEU A 320 -21.67 18.73 -20.91
CA LEU A 320 -20.24 18.51 -20.75
C LEU A 320 -19.90 18.11 -19.31
N ALA A 321 -20.46 18.78 -18.30
CA ALA A 321 -20.26 18.42 -16.90
C ALA A 321 -20.81 17.02 -16.58
N VAL A 322 -22.00 16.66 -17.09
CA VAL A 322 -22.57 15.30 -16.95
C VAL A 322 -21.72 14.26 -17.69
N ARG A 323 -21.09 14.66 -18.81
CA ARG A 323 -20.16 13.77 -19.54
C ARG A 323 -18.81 13.63 -18.82
N TRP A 324 -18.36 14.68 -18.12
CA TRP A 324 -17.14 14.66 -17.29
C TRP A 324 -17.37 14.09 -15.89
N LEU A 325 -18.60 14.19 -15.36
CA LEU A 325 -19.01 13.66 -14.05
C LEU A 325 -19.60 12.26 -14.12
N LYS A 326 -19.67 11.63 -15.31
CA LYS A 326 -19.90 10.17 -15.31
C LYS A 326 -18.67 9.55 -14.68
N PRO A 327 -18.80 8.87 -13.51
CA PRO A 327 -17.72 8.04 -13.02
C PRO A 327 -17.38 7.10 -14.18
N THR A 328 -16.12 7.06 -14.57
CA THR A 328 -15.60 5.96 -15.39
C THR A 328 -16.08 4.70 -14.70
N PRO A 329 -16.84 3.81 -15.36
CA PRO A 329 -17.26 2.57 -14.73
C PRO A 329 -15.97 1.91 -14.22
N SER A 330 -15.89 1.69 -12.90
CA SER A 330 -14.78 0.97 -12.31
C SER A 330 -14.73 -0.38 -13.01
N ARG A 331 -13.59 -0.66 -13.65
CA ARG A 331 -13.39 -1.97 -14.28
C ARG A 331 -13.56 -3.02 -13.21
N PRO A 332 -14.39 -4.07 -13.41
CA PRO A 332 -14.48 -5.14 -12.43
C PRO A 332 -13.12 -5.78 -12.25
N THR A 333 -12.72 -6.00 -11.00
CA THR A 333 -11.46 -6.65 -10.64
C THR A 333 -11.69 -8.15 -10.50
N LEU A 334 -10.97 -8.93 -11.29
CA LEU A 334 -11.02 -10.40 -11.31
C LEU A 334 -9.71 -10.98 -10.82
N VAL A 335 -9.78 -11.97 -9.95
CA VAL A 335 -8.65 -12.85 -9.64
C VAL A 335 -8.93 -14.24 -10.21
N VAL A 336 -7.94 -14.85 -10.86
CA VAL A 336 -7.97 -16.25 -11.31
C VAL A 336 -7.11 -17.05 -10.35
N LEU A 337 -7.72 -17.94 -9.57
CA LEU A 337 -7.01 -18.84 -8.68
C LEU A 337 -6.32 -19.97 -9.48
N PRO A 338 -5.23 -20.55 -8.96
CA PRO A 338 -4.66 -21.77 -9.49
C PRO A 338 -5.76 -22.86 -9.51
N PHE A 339 -5.98 -23.47 -10.67
CA PHE A 339 -6.96 -24.56 -10.77
C PHE A 339 -6.43 -25.77 -10.00
N GLU A 340 -7.30 -26.39 -9.21
CA GLU A 340 -6.94 -27.58 -8.44
C GLU A 340 -6.72 -28.76 -9.38
N ASN A 341 -5.55 -29.39 -9.30
CA ASN A 341 -5.28 -30.64 -10.04
C ASN A 341 -5.85 -31.83 -9.26
N VAL A 342 -6.94 -32.40 -9.76
CA VAL A 342 -7.57 -33.62 -9.24
C VAL A 342 -7.06 -34.82 -10.05
N GLY A 343 -5.74 -35.08 -9.97
CA GLY A 343 -5.06 -36.11 -10.73
C GLY A 343 -3.67 -36.41 -10.19
N ALA A 344 -2.80 -37.01 -11.03
CA ALA A 344 -1.44 -37.27 -10.65
C ALA A 344 -0.65 -35.97 -10.42
N PRO A 345 0.29 -35.92 -9.46
CA PRO A 345 1.10 -34.72 -9.23
C PRO A 345 1.89 -34.26 -10.46
N ALA A 346 2.24 -35.21 -11.35
CA ALA A 346 2.94 -34.92 -12.60
C ALA A 346 2.13 -34.05 -13.58
N ASP A 347 0.80 -33.98 -13.43
CA ASP A 347 -0.11 -33.26 -14.29
C ASP A 347 -0.46 -31.84 -13.74
N ALA A 348 0.05 -31.48 -12.55
CA ALA A 348 -0.23 -30.21 -11.90
C ALA A 348 0.17 -29.01 -12.77
N TYR A 349 1.26 -29.13 -13.53
CA TYR A 349 1.73 -28.06 -14.44
C TYR A 349 0.69 -27.61 -15.45
N PHE A 350 -0.20 -28.53 -15.87
CA PHE A 350 -1.24 -28.21 -16.84
C PHE A 350 -2.38 -27.38 -16.20
N ALA A 351 -2.82 -27.75 -15.01
CA ALA A 351 -3.82 -26.99 -14.27
C ALA A 351 -3.30 -25.56 -14.02
N ASP A 352 -2.01 -25.43 -13.70
CA ASP A 352 -1.31 -24.18 -13.54
C ASP A 352 -1.27 -23.36 -14.83
N GLY A 353 -0.82 -23.98 -15.91
CA GLY A 353 -0.74 -23.33 -17.21
C GLY A 353 -2.09 -22.89 -17.75
N LEU A 354 -3.15 -23.67 -17.50
CA LEU A 354 -4.51 -23.30 -17.88
C LEU A 354 -4.95 -22.00 -17.18
N GLY A 355 -4.76 -21.90 -15.87
CA GLY A 355 -5.08 -20.70 -15.11
C GLY A 355 -4.26 -19.49 -15.54
N GLU A 356 -2.97 -19.70 -15.86
CA GLU A 356 -2.09 -18.64 -16.36
C GLU A 356 -2.55 -18.07 -17.70
N GLU A 357 -2.84 -18.95 -18.64
CA GLU A 357 -3.25 -18.54 -19.97
C GLU A 357 -4.60 -17.81 -19.93
N ILE A 358 -5.54 -18.29 -19.10
CA ILE A 358 -6.82 -17.61 -18.89
C ILE A 358 -6.57 -16.21 -18.28
N THR A 359 -5.68 -16.10 -17.30
CA THR A 359 -5.28 -14.81 -16.70
C THR A 359 -4.71 -13.87 -17.75
N THR A 360 -3.74 -14.33 -18.54
CA THR A 360 -3.08 -13.53 -19.59
C THR A 360 -4.06 -13.07 -20.66
N ARG A 361 -5.00 -13.93 -21.08
CA ARG A 361 -6.03 -13.57 -22.05
C ARG A 361 -7.03 -12.57 -21.52
N LEU A 362 -7.46 -12.73 -20.27
CA LEU A 362 -8.39 -11.83 -19.62
C LEU A 362 -7.76 -10.46 -19.31
N ALA A 363 -6.46 -10.40 -19.02
CA ALA A 363 -5.70 -9.16 -18.82
C ALA A 363 -5.66 -8.25 -20.07
N ARG A 364 -5.78 -8.84 -21.28
CA ARG A 364 -5.85 -8.09 -22.55
C ARG A 364 -7.22 -7.43 -22.81
N VAL A 365 -8.19 -7.63 -21.93
CA VAL A 365 -9.54 -7.06 -22.05
C VAL A 365 -9.58 -5.70 -21.34
N SER A 366 -9.62 -4.61 -22.10
CA SER A 366 -9.54 -3.22 -21.58
C SER A 366 -10.64 -2.84 -20.57
N GLY A 367 -11.74 -3.58 -20.55
CA GLY A 367 -12.86 -3.40 -19.62
C GLY A 367 -12.74 -4.19 -18.31
N LEU A 368 -11.66 -4.95 -18.09
CA LEU A 368 -11.46 -5.84 -16.95
C LEU A 368 -10.12 -5.52 -16.31
N GLN A 369 -10.05 -5.50 -14.99
CA GLN A 369 -8.79 -5.49 -14.25
C GLN A 369 -8.54 -6.90 -13.73
N VAL A 370 -7.42 -7.51 -14.09
CA VAL A 370 -7.07 -8.86 -13.68
C VAL A 370 -5.92 -8.81 -12.68
N VAL A 371 -6.15 -9.37 -11.49
CA VAL A 371 -5.10 -9.50 -10.47
C VAL A 371 -4.11 -10.55 -10.95
N ALA A 372 -2.83 -10.21 -10.90
CA ALA A 372 -1.79 -11.11 -11.38
C ALA A 372 -1.73 -12.40 -10.56
N ARG A 373 -1.46 -13.49 -11.27
CA ARG A 373 -1.53 -14.85 -10.76
C ARG A 373 -0.63 -15.14 -9.56
N ASN A 374 0.57 -14.56 -9.49
CA ASN A 374 1.49 -14.80 -8.37
C ASN A 374 0.84 -14.51 -7.01
N SER A 375 -0.10 -13.57 -6.98
CA SER A 375 -0.91 -13.26 -5.80
C SER A 375 -1.91 -14.36 -5.46
N ALA A 376 -2.36 -15.15 -6.43
CA ALA A 376 -3.33 -16.23 -6.26
C ALA A 376 -2.67 -17.58 -5.90
N GLU A 377 -1.41 -17.80 -6.28
CA GLU A 377 -0.73 -19.09 -6.18
C GLU A 377 -0.45 -19.56 -4.74
N ARG A 378 -0.29 -18.60 -3.80
CA ARG A 378 -0.11 -18.92 -2.36
C ARG A 378 -1.33 -19.58 -1.71
N PHE A 379 -2.45 -19.55 -2.38
CA PHE A 379 -3.72 -20.07 -1.85
C PHE A 379 -3.99 -21.50 -2.28
N ARG A 380 -3.10 -22.12 -3.07
CA ARG A 380 -3.23 -23.47 -3.61
C ARG A 380 -3.55 -24.53 -2.55
N ASP A 381 -2.86 -24.46 -1.41
CA ASP A 381 -2.97 -25.48 -0.33
C ASP A 381 -3.82 -24.99 0.85
N SER A 382 -4.48 -23.85 0.74
CA SER A 382 -5.25 -23.29 1.84
C SER A 382 -6.71 -23.75 1.78
N LYS A 383 -7.25 -24.16 2.92
CA LYS A 383 -8.66 -24.55 3.08
C LYS A 383 -9.63 -23.35 3.16
N ARG A 384 -9.17 -22.18 2.75
CA ARG A 384 -9.97 -20.93 2.80
C ARG A 384 -10.92 -20.86 1.60
N SER A 385 -11.99 -20.09 1.71
CA SER A 385 -12.95 -19.94 0.63
C SER A 385 -12.43 -18.98 -0.46
N ALA A 386 -12.88 -19.17 -1.72
CA ALA A 386 -12.61 -18.24 -2.81
C ALA A 386 -13.02 -16.79 -2.47
N GLN A 387 -14.05 -16.61 -1.65
CA GLN A 387 -14.48 -15.31 -1.19
C GLN A 387 -13.46 -14.62 -0.26
N ASP A 388 -12.80 -15.39 0.62
CA ASP A 388 -11.78 -14.85 1.52
C ASP A 388 -10.57 -14.38 0.72
N PHE A 389 -10.18 -15.13 -0.31
CA PHE A 389 -9.12 -14.73 -1.23
C PHE A 389 -9.47 -13.46 -2.01
N GLY A 390 -10.68 -13.42 -2.56
CA GLY A 390 -11.14 -12.25 -3.29
C GLY A 390 -11.12 -10.99 -2.44
N ARG A 391 -11.51 -11.09 -1.16
CA ARG A 391 -11.44 -9.95 -0.23
C ARG A 391 -10.02 -9.53 0.11
N GLU A 392 -9.12 -10.48 0.32
CA GLU A 392 -7.72 -10.19 0.62
C GLU A 392 -6.98 -9.56 -0.57
N LEU A 393 -7.34 -9.97 -1.78
CA LEU A 393 -6.78 -9.46 -3.03
C LEU A 393 -7.52 -8.24 -3.60
N GLY A 394 -8.58 -7.76 -2.93
CA GLY A 394 -9.38 -6.63 -3.37
C GLY A 394 -10.14 -6.88 -4.67
N ALA A 395 -10.47 -8.13 -4.99
CA ALA A 395 -11.17 -8.50 -6.21
C ALA A 395 -12.69 -8.45 -6.04
N ASP A 396 -13.39 -8.09 -7.12
CA ASP A 396 -14.85 -8.15 -7.19
C ASP A 396 -15.34 -9.57 -7.48
N TYR A 397 -14.53 -10.32 -8.25
CA TYR A 397 -14.81 -11.67 -8.70
C TYR A 397 -13.60 -12.57 -8.57
N VAL A 398 -13.85 -13.85 -8.34
CA VAL A 398 -12.86 -14.92 -8.30
C VAL A 398 -13.25 -15.98 -9.34
N LEU A 399 -12.34 -16.32 -10.23
CA LEU A 399 -12.43 -17.50 -11.08
C LEU A 399 -11.64 -18.62 -10.41
N ASP A 400 -12.33 -19.64 -9.97
CA ASP A 400 -11.78 -20.85 -9.38
C ASP A 400 -12.11 -22.06 -10.28
N GLY A 401 -11.50 -23.20 -10.05
CA GLY A 401 -11.86 -24.41 -10.80
C GLY A 401 -10.99 -25.62 -10.51
N THR A 402 -11.46 -26.76 -11.02
CA THR A 402 -10.75 -28.05 -10.92
C THR A 402 -10.41 -28.59 -12.30
N VAL A 403 -9.27 -29.29 -12.37
CA VAL A 403 -8.83 -30.04 -13.58
C VAL A 403 -8.69 -31.50 -13.21
N ARG A 404 -9.42 -32.36 -13.90
CA ARG A 404 -9.39 -33.81 -13.73
C ARG A 404 -8.97 -34.48 -15.01
N TRP A 405 -8.02 -35.41 -14.91
CA TRP A 405 -7.54 -36.20 -16.03
C TRP A 405 -8.22 -37.55 -16.11
N GLU A 406 -8.63 -37.95 -17.34
CA GLU A 406 -8.99 -39.31 -17.69
C GLU A 406 -7.91 -39.88 -18.65
N HIS A 407 -7.06 -40.77 -18.15
CA HIS A 407 -6.05 -41.42 -18.94
C HIS A 407 -6.67 -42.67 -19.57
N ALA A 408 -7.10 -42.57 -20.82
CA ALA A 408 -7.63 -43.68 -21.59
C ALA A 408 -6.58 -44.29 -22.54
N GLY A 409 -5.54 -44.95 -21.98
CA GLY A 409 -4.48 -45.60 -22.76
C GLY A 409 -3.40 -44.65 -23.29
N ALA A 410 -2.40 -45.23 -24.00
CA ALA A 410 -1.17 -44.52 -24.41
C ALA A 410 -1.34 -43.43 -25.48
N SER A 411 -2.51 -43.20 -26.03
CA SER A 411 -2.72 -42.28 -27.16
C SER A 411 -3.83 -41.22 -27.02
N SER A 412 -4.65 -41.23 -25.95
CA SER A 412 -5.68 -40.20 -25.76
C SER A 412 -5.85 -39.85 -24.28
N SER A 413 -5.43 -38.64 -23.88
CA SER A 413 -5.72 -38.06 -22.57
C SER A 413 -6.88 -37.08 -22.69
N LYS A 414 -7.98 -37.34 -21.99
CA LYS A 414 -9.08 -36.37 -21.85
C LYS A 414 -8.93 -35.60 -20.56
N VAL A 415 -9.27 -34.34 -20.63
CA VAL A 415 -9.27 -33.45 -19.49
C VAL A 415 -10.67 -32.92 -19.27
N ARG A 416 -11.14 -32.99 -18.01
CA ARG A 416 -12.35 -32.31 -17.57
C ARG A 416 -11.95 -31.09 -16.76
N VAL A 417 -12.41 -29.92 -17.18
CA VAL A 417 -12.20 -28.66 -16.49
C VAL A 417 -13.54 -28.13 -16.01
N THR A 418 -13.61 -27.80 -14.73
CA THR A 418 -14.82 -27.27 -14.10
C THR A 418 -14.52 -25.90 -13.48
N PRO A 419 -14.56 -24.80 -14.26
CA PRO A 419 -14.40 -23.46 -13.76
C PRO A 419 -15.68 -22.94 -13.10
N ALA A 420 -15.53 -22.07 -12.09
CA ALA A 420 -16.61 -21.38 -11.42
C ALA A 420 -16.23 -19.91 -11.20
N LEU A 421 -17.07 -18.98 -11.64
CA LEU A 421 -16.92 -17.55 -11.41
C LEU A 421 -17.76 -17.14 -10.21
N ILE A 422 -17.12 -16.67 -9.16
CA ILE A 422 -17.72 -16.37 -7.87
C ILE A 422 -17.64 -14.86 -7.62
N ARG A 423 -18.78 -14.25 -7.27
CA ARG A 423 -18.80 -12.84 -6.83
C ARG A 423 -18.39 -12.75 -5.35
N VAL A 424 -17.35 -11.98 -5.07
CA VAL A 424 -16.74 -11.88 -3.74
C VAL A 424 -17.70 -11.28 -2.70
N SER A 425 -18.53 -10.31 -3.09
CA SER A 425 -19.42 -9.58 -2.16
C SER A 425 -20.44 -10.45 -1.45
N ASN A 426 -20.92 -11.53 -2.11
CA ASN A 426 -22.00 -12.39 -1.60
C ASN A 426 -21.71 -13.89 -1.73
N ALA A 427 -20.52 -14.30 -2.16
CA ALA A 427 -20.12 -15.68 -2.42
C ALA A 427 -21.04 -16.42 -3.44
N GLN A 428 -21.73 -15.68 -4.29
CA GLN A 428 -22.61 -16.26 -5.29
C GLN A 428 -21.82 -16.69 -6.52
N GLU A 429 -21.98 -17.94 -6.94
CA GLU A 429 -21.53 -18.39 -8.26
C GLU A 429 -22.35 -17.67 -9.33
N VAL A 430 -21.67 -16.88 -10.14
CA VAL A 430 -22.26 -16.09 -11.22
C VAL A 430 -22.31 -16.91 -12.50
N TRP A 431 -21.33 -17.79 -12.66
CA TRP A 431 -21.22 -18.69 -13.78
C TRP A 431 -20.36 -19.90 -13.40
N GLY A 432 -20.71 -21.07 -13.90
CA GLY A 432 -19.94 -22.30 -13.83
C GLY A 432 -20.42 -23.30 -14.87
N GLN A 433 -19.48 -23.96 -15.52
CA GLN A 433 -19.75 -24.95 -16.56
C GLN A 433 -18.61 -25.96 -16.64
N SER A 434 -18.93 -27.25 -16.74
CA SER A 434 -17.92 -28.29 -16.97
C SER A 434 -17.65 -28.47 -18.47
N TYR A 435 -16.37 -28.62 -18.79
CA TYR A 435 -15.87 -28.84 -20.14
C TYR A 435 -15.11 -30.17 -20.20
N ASP A 436 -15.49 -31.02 -21.15
CA ASP A 436 -14.73 -32.20 -21.50
C ASP A 436 -14.02 -31.95 -22.82
N ALA A 437 -12.70 -32.04 -22.83
CA ALA A 437 -11.88 -31.76 -23.99
C ALA A 437 -10.79 -32.82 -24.16
N ASP A 438 -10.44 -33.14 -25.41
CA ASP A 438 -9.17 -33.79 -25.70
C ASP A 438 -8.03 -32.78 -25.54
N LEU A 439 -6.84 -33.24 -25.15
CA LEU A 439 -5.68 -32.36 -24.98
C LEU A 439 -5.36 -31.52 -26.23
N ALA A 440 -5.72 -32.03 -27.42
CA ALA A 440 -5.61 -31.32 -28.70
C ALA A 440 -6.53 -30.07 -28.78
N ASP A 441 -7.63 -30.05 -28.03
CA ASP A 441 -8.63 -28.97 -28.05
C ASP A 441 -8.43 -27.95 -26.93
N VAL A 442 -7.31 -28.00 -26.19
CA VAL A 442 -7.03 -27.14 -25.04
C VAL A 442 -7.15 -25.66 -25.38
N PHE A 443 -6.73 -25.22 -26.54
CA PHE A 443 -6.80 -23.83 -26.98
C PHE A 443 -8.25 -23.34 -27.15
N LYS A 444 -9.12 -24.21 -27.67
CA LYS A 444 -10.54 -23.93 -27.76
C LYS A 444 -11.17 -23.83 -26.37
N LEU A 445 -10.81 -24.74 -25.47
CA LEU A 445 -11.26 -24.74 -24.09
C LEU A 445 -10.90 -23.43 -23.39
N GLN A 446 -9.65 -22.97 -23.48
CA GLN A 446 -9.19 -21.70 -22.89
C GLN A 446 -9.95 -20.49 -23.45
N THR A 447 -10.16 -20.50 -24.77
CA THR A 447 -10.92 -19.45 -25.45
C THR A 447 -12.37 -19.42 -24.99
N ASP A 448 -13.02 -20.59 -24.92
CA ASP A 448 -14.40 -20.71 -24.50
C ASP A 448 -14.59 -20.24 -23.05
N ILE A 449 -13.73 -20.68 -22.13
CA ILE A 449 -13.76 -20.23 -20.72
C ILE A 449 -13.58 -18.70 -20.64
N SER A 450 -12.56 -18.14 -21.29
CA SER A 450 -12.30 -16.71 -21.26
C SER A 450 -13.46 -15.88 -21.81
N GLN A 451 -14.08 -16.30 -22.91
CA GLN A 451 -15.24 -15.64 -23.51
C GLN A 451 -16.47 -15.70 -22.58
N GLN A 452 -16.71 -16.84 -21.94
CA GLN A 452 -17.82 -17.00 -21.01
C GLN A 452 -17.66 -16.16 -19.75
N VAL A 453 -16.42 -16.06 -19.20
CA VAL A 453 -16.10 -15.20 -18.07
C VAL A 453 -16.37 -13.73 -18.42
N VAL A 454 -15.90 -13.25 -19.57
CA VAL A 454 -16.15 -11.88 -20.04
C VAL A 454 -17.64 -11.62 -20.23
N GLY A 455 -18.36 -12.58 -20.79
CA GLY A 455 -19.83 -12.53 -20.96
C GLY A 455 -20.56 -12.45 -19.63
N ALA A 456 -20.17 -13.27 -18.65
CA ALA A 456 -20.75 -13.28 -17.31
C ALA A 456 -20.49 -11.96 -16.54
N LEU A 457 -19.35 -11.34 -16.78
CA LEU A 457 -18.98 -10.03 -16.22
C LEU A 457 -19.61 -8.85 -16.97
N GLN A 458 -20.36 -9.10 -18.06
CA GLN A 458 -21.00 -8.11 -18.93
C GLN A 458 -20.02 -7.07 -19.51
N VAL A 459 -18.78 -7.48 -19.73
CA VAL A 459 -17.74 -6.63 -20.32
C VAL A 459 -17.90 -6.65 -21.84
N THR A 460 -17.95 -5.47 -22.45
CA THR A 460 -18.10 -5.35 -23.90
C THR A 460 -16.76 -5.45 -24.59
N LEU A 461 -16.56 -6.48 -25.41
CA LEU A 461 -15.34 -6.70 -26.18
C LEU A 461 -15.33 -5.96 -27.50
N GLY A 462 -14.21 -5.30 -27.81
CA GLY A 462 -13.88 -4.84 -29.16
C GLY A 462 -13.59 -5.98 -30.14
N ALA A 463 -13.59 -5.69 -31.44
CA ALA A 463 -13.31 -6.71 -32.46
C ALA A 463 -11.85 -7.25 -32.39
N ALA A 464 -10.89 -6.43 -31.95
CA ALA A 464 -9.50 -6.82 -31.75
C ALA A 464 -9.35 -7.70 -30.51
N GLU A 465 -10.02 -7.35 -29.40
CA GLU A 465 -9.99 -8.10 -28.15
C GLU A 465 -10.61 -9.49 -28.29
N ARG A 466 -11.73 -9.59 -29.03
CA ARG A 466 -12.34 -10.91 -29.36
C ARG A 466 -11.38 -11.83 -30.12
N ARG A 467 -10.58 -11.27 -31.05
CA ARG A 467 -9.58 -12.06 -31.77
C ARG A 467 -8.42 -12.46 -30.85
N GLY A 468 -7.96 -11.54 -29.98
CA GLY A 468 -6.87 -11.77 -29.03
C GLY A 468 -7.20 -12.85 -27.99
N LEU A 469 -8.46 -12.94 -27.54
CA LEU A 469 -8.90 -14.01 -26.64
C LEU A 469 -8.77 -15.41 -27.24
N GLY A 470 -8.81 -15.53 -28.57
CA GLY A 470 -8.69 -16.81 -29.30
C GLY A 470 -7.26 -17.19 -29.69
N ASP A 471 -6.27 -16.28 -29.50
CA ASP A 471 -4.91 -16.50 -29.96
C ASP A 471 -4.04 -17.08 -28.84
N ALA A 472 -3.64 -18.36 -29.00
CA ALA A 472 -2.69 -19.02 -28.08
C ALA A 472 -1.23 -18.79 -28.49
N GLY A 473 -0.99 -18.03 -29.54
CA GLY A 473 0.35 -17.77 -30.09
C GLY A 473 0.96 -18.98 -30.83
N THR A 474 0.44 -20.18 -30.68
CA THR A 474 0.84 -21.40 -31.39
C THR A 474 -0.34 -22.34 -31.61
N ARG A 475 -0.22 -23.21 -32.60
CA ARG A 475 -1.17 -24.34 -32.84
C ARG A 475 -0.58 -25.70 -32.43
N ASP A 476 0.69 -25.75 -32.09
CA ASP A 476 1.37 -26.97 -31.65
C ASP A 476 1.21 -27.14 -30.14
N VAL A 477 0.40 -28.12 -29.74
CA VAL A 477 0.10 -28.41 -28.32
C VAL A 477 1.36 -28.78 -27.54
N ALA A 478 2.32 -29.46 -28.15
CA ALA A 478 3.55 -29.83 -27.48
C ALA A 478 4.51 -28.63 -27.31
N ALA A 479 4.51 -27.68 -28.28
CA ALA A 479 5.19 -26.40 -28.13
C ALA A 479 4.57 -25.58 -26.96
N TYR A 480 3.25 -25.57 -26.91
CA TYR A 480 2.52 -24.91 -25.81
C TYR A 480 2.85 -25.52 -24.46
N ASN A 481 2.79 -26.84 -24.32
CA ASN A 481 3.12 -27.53 -23.07
C ASN A 481 4.55 -27.23 -22.60
N SER A 482 5.52 -27.20 -23.52
CA SER A 482 6.89 -26.82 -23.22
C SER A 482 6.98 -25.36 -22.75
N TYR A 483 6.25 -24.43 -23.39
CA TYR A 483 6.19 -23.05 -22.98
C TYR A 483 5.63 -22.89 -21.55
N VAL A 484 4.52 -23.56 -21.24
CA VAL A 484 3.90 -23.52 -19.91
C VAL A 484 4.84 -24.06 -18.84
N LEU A 485 5.52 -25.18 -19.13
CA LEU A 485 6.53 -25.73 -18.21
C LEU A 485 7.72 -24.77 -18.05
N GLY A 486 8.14 -24.11 -19.12
CA GLY A 486 9.16 -23.07 -19.07
C GLY A 486 8.76 -21.90 -18.17
N ARG A 487 7.52 -21.43 -18.25
CA ARG A 487 6.99 -20.37 -17.37
C ARG A 487 6.94 -20.83 -15.90
N TYR A 488 6.50 -22.02 -15.65
CA TYR A 488 6.50 -22.60 -14.31
C TYR A 488 7.90 -22.66 -13.71
N GLU A 489 8.93 -23.13 -14.45
CA GLU A 489 10.32 -23.16 -13.98
C GLU A 489 10.90 -21.76 -13.79
N TRP A 490 10.62 -20.82 -14.70
CA TRP A 490 11.09 -19.44 -14.62
C TRP A 490 10.66 -18.73 -13.32
N ARG A 491 9.48 -19.03 -12.81
CA ARG A 491 8.95 -18.40 -11.59
C ARG A 491 9.68 -18.79 -10.32
N LYS A 492 10.30 -19.94 -10.28
CA LYS A 492 11.04 -20.43 -9.09
C LYS A 492 12.29 -19.59 -8.79
N ARG A 493 12.76 -18.79 -9.75
CA ARG A 493 13.87 -17.84 -9.59
C ARG A 493 15.10 -18.44 -8.90
N THR A 494 15.53 -19.63 -9.33
CA THR A 494 16.80 -20.26 -8.93
C THR A 494 17.67 -20.49 -10.16
N ALA A 495 19.01 -20.60 -9.97
CA ALA A 495 19.92 -20.87 -11.06
C ALA A 495 19.54 -22.14 -11.87
N ALA A 496 19.18 -23.22 -11.17
CA ALA A 496 18.75 -24.46 -11.81
C ALA A 496 17.44 -24.31 -12.58
N SER A 497 16.43 -23.67 -11.97
CA SER A 497 15.12 -23.53 -12.59
C SER A 497 15.14 -22.58 -13.79
N LEU A 498 15.99 -21.56 -13.79
CA LEU A 498 16.17 -20.67 -14.94
C LEU A 498 16.80 -21.41 -16.14
N GLN A 499 17.74 -22.35 -15.89
CA GLN A 499 18.26 -23.22 -16.94
C GLN A 499 17.19 -24.16 -17.50
N ASP A 500 16.37 -24.73 -16.62
CA ASP A 500 15.26 -25.59 -16.99
C ASP A 500 14.24 -24.82 -17.82
N ALA A 501 13.88 -23.60 -17.41
CA ALA A 501 13.00 -22.71 -18.15
C ALA A 501 13.53 -22.45 -19.57
N ALA A 502 14.79 -22.07 -19.70
CA ALA A 502 15.39 -21.82 -21.01
C ALA A 502 15.37 -23.05 -21.90
N ARG A 503 15.63 -24.26 -21.34
CA ARG A 503 15.53 -25.55 -22.11
C ARG A 503 14.10 -25.78 -22.58
N GLN A 504 13.11 -25.53 -21.78
CA GLN A 504 11.71 -25.71 -22.12
C GLN A 504 11.23 -24.72 -23.20
N PHE A 505 11.61 -23.44 -23.09
CA PHE A 505 11.34 -22.45 -24.14
C PHE A 505 12.05 -22.82 -25.45
N ALA A 506 13.29 -23.28 -25.39
CA ALA A 506 14.00 -23.74 -26.58
C ALA A 506 13.33 -24.98 -27.19
N ALA A 507 12.79 -25.90 -26.39
CA ALA A 507 12.03 -27.04 -26.87
C ALA A 507 10.70 -26.62 -27.55
N ALA A 508 10.00 -25.60 -27.01
CA ALA A 508 8.85 -25.01 -27.64
C ALA A 508 9.20 -24.41 -29.02
N LEU A 509 10.29 -23.66 -29.09
CA LEU A 509 10.76 -22.98 -30.30
C LEU A 509 11.30 -23.97 -31.36
N ALA A 510 11.83 -25.11 -30.93
CA ALA A 510 12.23 -26.19 -31.85
C ALA A 510 11.02 -26.79 -32.58
N ARG A 511 9.84 -26.76 -31.98
CA ARG A 511 8.58 -27.22 -32.58
C ARG A 511 7.89 -26.12 -33.36
N ASP A 512 7.80 -24.91 -32.77
CA ASP A 512 7.21 -23.73 -33.43
C ASP A 512 8.16 -22.53 -33.34
N PRO A 513 9.00 -22.30 -34.36
CA PRO A 513 9.93 -21.17 -34.41
C PRO A 513 9.25 -19.78 -34.46
N ASN A 514 7.92 -19.74 -34.70
CA ASN A 514 7.15 -18.50 -34.75
C ASN A 514 6.35 -18.24 -33.47
N TYR A 515 6.58 -19.02 -32.43
CA TYR A 515 5.89 -18.85 -31.15
C TYR A 515 6.48 -17.66 -30.39
N ALA A 516 5.88 -16.46 -30.53
CA ALA A 516 6.36 -15.20 -29.94
C ALA A 516 6.51 -15.27 -28.41
N HIS A 517 5.53 -15.85 -27.71
CA HIS A 517 5.58 -15.97 -26.24
C HIS A 517 6.75 -16.85 -25.78
N ALA A 518 7.10 -17.89 -26.52
CA ALA A 518 8.24 -18.72 -26.16
C ALA A 518 9.58 -17.99 -26.39
N TRP A 519 9.65 -17.10 -27.40
CA TRP A 519 10.80 -16.22 -27.59
C TRP A 519 10.93 -15.20 -26.46
N SER A 520 9.83 -14.59 -26.00
CA SER A 520 9.81 -13.69 -24.83
C SER A 520 10.24 -14.43 -23.56
N GLY A 521 9.66 -15.62 -23.30
CA GLY A 521 10.05 -16.45 -22.16
C GLY A 521 11.53 -16.86 -22.17
N LEU A 522 12.09 -17.15 -23.35
CA LEU A 522 13.52 -17.44 -23.50
C LEU A 522 14.38 -16.21 -23.18
N ALA A 523 13.93 -15.01 -23.61
CA ALA A 523 14.60 -13.75 -23.28
C ALA A 523 14.62 -13.51 -21.79
N ASP A 524 13.48 -13.68 -21.12
CA ASP A 524 13.34 -13.56 -19.67
C ASP A 524 14.24 -14.52 -18.90
N ALA A 525 14.25 -15.79 -19.30
CA ALA A 525 15.02 -16.81 -18.60
C ALA A 525 16.54 -16.60 -18.74
N VAL A 526 17.01 -16.31 -19.95
CA VAL A 526 18.45 -16.14 -20.24
C VAL A 526 18.94 -14.75 -19.81
N GLY A 527 18.07 -13.72 -19.85
CA GLY A 527 18.37 -12.38 -19.38
C GLY A 527 18.69 -12.32 -17.90
N LEU A 528 18.08 -13.16 -17.10
CA LEU A 528 18.31 -13.28 -15.67
C LEU A 528 19.52 -14.16 -15.28
N TYR A 529 20.18 -14.83 -16.22
CA TYR A 529 21.36 -15.67 -15.92
C TYR A 529 22.45 -14.92 -15.13
N PRO A 530 22.80 -13.69 -15.51
CA PRO A 530 23.80 -12.92 -14.77
C PRO A 530 23.44 -12.64 -13.32
N ASP A 531 22.16 -12.45 -13.02
CA ASP A 531 21.68 -12.06 -11.70
C ASP A 531 21.62 -13.21 -10.71
N TYR A 532 21.51 -14.44 -11.24
CA TYR A 532 21.43 -15.67 -10.47
C TYR A 532 22.71 -16.52 -10.59
N ASP A 533 23.83 -15.94 -11.10
CA ASP A 533 25.10 -16.60 -11.31
C ASP A 533 24.98 -17.96 -12.03
N VAL A 534 24.09 -18.01 -13.04
CA VAL A 534 23.87 -19.23 -13.83
C VAL A 534 25.08 -19.53 -14.70
N PRO A 535 25.81 -20.65 -14.52
CA PRO A 535 27.10 -20.88 -15.19
C PRO A 535 26.95 -21.34 -16.66
N ALA A 536 25.75 -21.38 -17.21
CA ALA A 536 25.47 -21.90 -18.56
C ALA A 536 26.07 -21.07 -19.68
N LEU A 537 26.20 -19.74 -19.49
CA LEU A 537 26.73 -18.79 -20.46
C LEU A 537 27.53 -17.71 -19.73
N PRO A 538 28.61 -17.18 -20.38
CA PRO A 538 29.23 -15.92 -19.94
C PRO A 538 28.20 -14.77 -19.96
N LYS A 539 28.28 -13.83 -19.01
CA LYS A 539 27.30 -12.73 -18.84
C LYS A 539 26.99 -11.98 -20.15
N ALA A 540 28.02 -11.60 -20.91
CA ALA A 540 27.83 -10.91 -22.19
C ALA A 540 27.07 -11.78 -23.21
N ALA A 541 27.39 -13.07 -23.30
CA ALA A 541 26.73 -14.00 -24.21
C ALA A 541 25.26 -14.27 -23.79
N ALA A 542 24.99 -14.27 -22.49
CA ALA A 542 23.61 -14.37 -21.98
C ALA A 542 22.77 -13.17 -22.43
N TYR A 543 23.25 -11.94 -22.22
CA TYR A 543 22.56 -10.73 -22.69
C TYR A 543 22.43 -10.67 -24.20
N ASP A 544 23.48 -11.08 -24.97
CA ASP A 544 23.39 -11.17 -26.45
C ASP A 544 22.31 -12.16 -26.90
N SER A 545 22.19 -13.29 -26.22
CA SER A 545 21.18 -14.30 -26.52
C SER A 545 19.78 -13.82 -26.17
N ALA A 546 19.61 -13.23 -24.98
CA ALA A 546 18.35 -12.69 -24.50
C ALA A 546 17.85 -11.55 -25.41
N GLU A 547 18.71 -10.62 -25.81
CA GLU A 547 18.34 -9.51 -26.68
C GLU A 547 17.86 -10.02 -28.05
N ARG A 548 18.55 -10.98 -28.64
CA ARG A 548 18.10 -11.58 -29.91
C ARG A 548 16.74 -12.23 -29.77
N ALA A 549 16.48 -12.91 -28.65
CA ALA A 549 15.21 -13.55 -28.36
C ALA A 549 14.09 -12.52 -28.18
N ALA A 550 14.30 -11.46 -27.38
CA ALA A 550 13.33 -10.39 -27.17
C ALA A 550 12.99 -9.67 -28.49
N ARG A 551 13.99 -9.30 -29.29
CA ARG A 551 13.78 -8.66 -30.60
C ARG A 551 13.05 -9.59 -31.57
N ARG A 552 13.31 -10.90 -31.51
CA ARG A 552 12.57 -11.88 -32.32
C ARG A 552 11.10 -11.98 -31.87
N ALA A 553 10.84 -11.97 -30.56
CA ALA A 553 9.47 -11.95 -30.02
C ALA A 553 8.70 -10.72 -30.52
N ILE A 554 9.30 -9.50 -30.42
CA ILE A 554 8.71 -8.25 -30.92
C ILE A 554 8.50 -8.29 -32.44
N ALA A 555 9.43 -8.89 -33.21
CA ALA A 555 9.24 -9.02 -34.66
C ALA A 555 8.07 -9.94 -35.02
N LEU A 556 7.75 -10.91 -34.19
CA LEU A 556 6.62 -11.83 -34.38
C LEU A 556 5.30 -11.26 -33.85
N ASP A 557 5.34 -10.59 -32.69
CA ASP A 557 4.20 -9.88 -32.08
C ASP A 557 4.65 -8.49 -31.55
N PRO A 558 4.53 -7.43 -32.37
CA PRO A 558 4.88 -6.07 -31.96
C PRO A 558 3.99 -5.49 -30.84
N ARG A 559 2.97 -6.22 -30.39
CA ARG A 559 2.06 -5.81 -29.31
C ARG A 559 2.26 -6.62 -28.03
N SER A 560 3.31 -7.40 -27.95
CA SER A 560 3.66 -8.13 -26.72
C SER A 560 4.29 -7.19 -25.70
N ALA A 561 3.52 -6.81 -24.67
CA ALA A 561 4.03 -6.03 -23.55
C ALA A 561 5.20 -6.75 -22.84
N GLU A 562 5.10 -8.06 -22.71
CA GLU A 562 6.14 -8.90 -22.10
C GLU A 562 7.47 -8.81 -22.89
N ALA A 563 7.41 -8.90 -24.21
CA ALA A 563 8.61 -8.85 -25.05
C ALA A 563 9.30 -7.47 -25.01
N HIS A 564 8.51 -6.39 -24.95
CA HIS A 564 9.04 -5.03 -24.77
C HIS A 564 9.65 -4.86 -23.36
N ALA A 565 9.00 -5.35 -22.31
CA ALA A 565 9.55 -5.30 -20.96
C ALA A 565 10.85 -6.11 -20.84
N SER A 566 10.90 -7.32 -21.43
CA SER A 566 12.13 -8.14 -21.47
C SER A 566 13.26 -7.40 -22.19
N LEU A 567 12.97 -6.72 -23.32
CA LEU A 567 13.98 -5.93 -24.02
C LEU A 567 14.44 -4.73 -23.19
N GLY A 568 13.52 -4.06 -22.50
CA GLY A 568 13.83 -2.96 -21.58
C GLY A 568 14.80 -3.38 -20.48
N GLU A 569 14.55 -4.51 -19.84
CA GLU A 569 15.42 -5.08 -18.79
C GLU A 569 16.82 -5.42 -19.33
N ILE A 570 16.90 -6.03 -20.51
CA ILE A 570 18.18 -6.38 -21.14
C ILE A 570 18.95 -5.12 -21.57
N LEU A 571 18.29 -4.10 -22.08
CA LEU A 571 18.90 -2.82 -22.43
C LEU A 571 19.41 -2.10 -21.17
N SER A 572 18.66 -2.12 -20.09
CA SER A 572 19.04 -1.53 -18.80
C SER A 572 20.28 -2.24 -18.24
N ASN A 573 20.19 -3.52 -17.94
CA ASN A 573 21.19 -4.25 -17.19
C ASN A 573 22.35 -4.76 -18.06
N GLY A 574 22.05 -5.19 -19.29
CA GLY A 574 23.03 -5.78 -20.20
C GLY A 574 23.76 -4.78 -21.09
N ARG A 575 23.11 -3.69 -21.48
CA ARG A 575 23.66 -2.73 -22.44
C ARG A 575 23.96 -1.36 -21.86
N TRP A 576 23.35 -1.01 -20.73
CA TRP A 576 23.38 0.32 -20.14
C TRP A 576 22.82 1.38 -21.10
N ASP A 577 21.87 0.97 -21.94
CA ASP A 577 21.08 1.87 -22.79
C ASP A 577 19.77 2.24 -22.04
N TRP A 578 19.91 3.08 -21.01
CA TRP A 578 18.79 3.45 -20.14
C TRP A 578 17.69 4.19 -20.89
N MET A 579 18.06 5.01 -21.86
CA MET A 579 17.07 5.70 -22.71
C MET A 579 16.35 4.75 -23.67
N GLY A 580 17.04 3.71 -24.13
CA GLY A 580 16.44 2.60 -24.88
C GLY A 580 15.51 1.79 -24.00
N ALA A 581 15.95 1.45 -22.79
CA ALA A 581 15.18 0.73 -21.79
C ALA A 581 13.90 1.48 -21.40
N GLU A 582 14.00 2.79 -21.10
CA GLU A 582 12.85 3.64 -20.76
C GLU A 582 11.77 3.59 -21.86
N ARG A 583 12.15 3.74 -23.13
CA ARG A 583 11.20 3.65 -24.27
C ARG A 583 10.52 2.29 -24.36
N GLU A 584 11.25 1.22 -24.12
CA GLU A 584 10.69 -0.14 -24.17
C GLU A 584 9.73 -0.39 -23.00
N PHE A 585 10.05 0.08 -21.78
CA PHE A 585 9.14 0.00 -20.65
C PHE A 585 7.88 0.87 -20.83
N GLU A 586 8.03 2.09 -21.33
CA GLU A 586 6.87 2.94 -21.65
C GLU A 586 5.98 2.28 -22.72
N THR A 587 6.58 1.61 -23.71
CA THR A 587 5.85 0.85 -24.73
C THR A 587 5.12 -0.33 -24.09
N ALA A 588 5.78 -1.11 -23.23
CA ALA A 588 5.18 -2.25 -22.52
C ALA A 588 3.97 -1.80 -21.70
N ILE A 589 4.12 -0.74 -20.91
CA ILE A 589 3.05 -0.17 -20.08
C ILE A 589 1.90 0.41 -20.92
N ALA A 590 2.21 1.03 -22.07
CA ALA A 590 1.17 1.50 -22.99
C ALA A 590 0.37 0.35 -23.62
N LEU A 591 1.00 -0.80 -23.85
CA LEU A 591 0.37 -2.00 -24.40
C LEU A 591 -0.44 -2.77 -23.36
N ASP A 592 0.09 -2.87 -22.15
CA ASP A 592 -0.58 -3.51 -21.00
C ASP A 592 -0.29 -2.70 -19.70
N PRO A 593 -1.19 -1.76 -19.34
CA PRO A 593 -1.04 -0.93 -18.14
C PRO A 593 -1.14 -1.71 -16.82
N ASP A 594 -1.57 -2.96 -16.85
CA ASP A 594 -1.72 -3.80 -15.67
C ASP A 594 -0.59 -4.87 -15.58
N TYR A 595 0.46 -4.77 -16.42
CA TYR A 595 1.61 -5.67 -16.39
C TYR A 595 2.60 -5.30 -15.30
N ALA A 596 2.43 -5.89 -14.11
CA ALA A 596 3.18 -5.56 -12.89
C ALA A 596 4.71 -5.62 -13.06
N THR A 597 5.23 -6.59 -13.82
CA THR A 597 6.68 -6.74 -14.05
C THR A 597 7.27 -5.55 -14.82
N ALA A 598 6.54 -4.98 -15.79
CA ALA A 598 6.99 -3.79 -16.50
C ALA A 598 7.12 -2.60 -15.55
N HIS A 599 6.15 -2.40 -14.67
CA HIS A 599 6.18 -1.36 -13.64
C HIS A 599 7.33 -1.57 -12.64
N GLN A 600 7.56 -2.80 -12.20
CA GLN A 600 8.69 -3.13 -11.31
C GLN A 600 10.02 -2.76 -11.95
N TRP A 601 10.34 -3.29 -13.12
CA TRP A 601 11.61 -3.06 -13.80
C TRP A 601 11.81 -1.61 -14.21
N TYR A 602 10.70 -0.93 -14.60
CA TYR A 602 10.75 0.50 -14.88
C TYR A 602 11.04 1.33 -13.62
N GLY A 603 10.43 0.99 -12.50
CA GLY A 603 10.71 1.61 -11.21
C GLY A 603 12.18 1.45 -10.81
N GLU A 604 12.75 0.27 -10.98
CA GLU A 604 14.17 -0.01 -10.75
C GLU A 604 15.09 0.84 -11.66
N LEU A 605 14.79 0.92 -12.95
CA LEU A 605 15.50 1.78 -13.89
C LEU A 605 15.45 3.27 -13.46
N LEU A 606 14.25 3.77 -13.14
CA LEU A 606 14.04 5.15 -12.73
C LEU A 606 14.79 5.49 -11.44
N ALA A 607 14.81 4.58 -10.46
CA ALA A 607 15.61 4.74 -9.25
C ALA A 607 17.10 4.82 -9.58
N GLY A 608 17.59 3.96 -10.47
CA GLY A 608 18.96 3.99 -10.97
C GLY A 608 19.33 5.29 -11.68
N MET A 609 18.39 5.89 -12.39
CA MET A 609 18.54 7.21 -13.03
C MET A 609 18.34 8.38 -12.06
N ASN A 610 18.21 8.12 -10.76
CA ASN A 610 17.92 9.09 -9.69
C ASN A 610 16.56 9.81 -9.86
N GLN A 611 15.62 9.24 -10.60
CA GLN A 611 14.24 9.73 -10.77
C GLN A 611 13.32 9.14 -9.69
N VAL A 612 13.73 9.22 -8.43
CA VAL A 612 13.10 8.56 -7.28
C VAL A 612 11.58 8.81 -7.16
N PRO A 613 11.04 10.02 -7.39
CA PRO A 613 9.58 10.22 -7.32
C PRO A 613 8.80 9.35 -8.33
N ARG A 614 9.25 9.25 -9.58
CA ARG A 614 8.63 8.40 -10.60
C ARG A 614 8.80 6.91 -10.27
N ALA A 615 9.99 6.52 -9.77
CA ALA A 615 10.24 5.16 -9.32
C ALA A 615 9.21 4.73 -8.25
N LEU A 616 8.93 5.58 -7.26
CA LEU A 616 7.93 5.30 -6.22
C LEU A 616 6.51 5.12 -6.77
N GLU A 617 6.13 5.86 -7.82
CA GLU A 617 4.82 5.70 -8.48
C GLU A 617 4.70 4.33 -9.13
N GLU A 618 5.73 3.93 -9.88
CA GLU A 618 5.79 2.65 -10.58
C GLU A 618 5.87 1.46 -9.61
N GLY A 619 6.75 1.53 -8.61
CA GLY A 619 6.87 0.49 -7.59
C GLY A 619 5.61 0.33 -6.74
N GLN A 620 4.93 1.43 -6.38
CA GLN A 620 3.64 1.36 -5.71
C GLN A 620 2.58 0.69 -6.57
N LEU A 621 2.61 0.95 -7.89
CA LEU A 621 1.68 0.34 -8.84
C LEU A 621 1.97 -1.16 -8.98
N SER A 622 3.24 -1.56 -9.10
CA SER A 622 3.63 -2.98 -9.18
C SER A 622 3.13 -3.78 -7.98
N VAL A 623 3.28 -3.24 -6.75
CA VAL A 623 2.77 -3.87 -5.53
C VAL A 623 1.23 -3.91 -5.48
N ARG A 624 0.54 -2.92 -6.05
CA ARG A 624 -0.94 -2.96 -6.14
C ARG A 624 -1.42 -4.02 -7.12
N LEU A 625 -0.73 -4.16 -8.24
CA LEU A 625 -1.06 -5.15 -9.28
C LEU A 625 -0.74 -6.58 -8.83
N GLU A 626 0.39 -6.76 -8.12
CA GLU A 626 0.81 -8.05 -7.56
C GLU A 626 1.09 -7.97 -6.06
N PRO A 627 0.06 -7.82 -5.21
CA PRO A 627 0.25 -7.58 -3.79
C PRO A 627 0.88 -8.74 -3.03
N MET A 628 0.83 -9.96 -3.57
CA MET A 628 1.37 -11.17 -2.94
C MET A 628 2.70 -11.62 -3.54
N ALA A 629 3.27 -10.87 -4.46
CA ALA A 629 4.58 -11.19 -5.03
C ALA A 629 5.71 -10.61 -4.14
N PRO A 630 6.55 -11.45 -3.54
CA PRO A 630 7.62 -11.00 -2.65
C PRO A 630 8.64 -10.11 -3.39
N VAL A 631 8.88 -10.36 -4.67
CA VAL A 631 9.79 -9.57 -5.49
C VAL A 631 9.30 -8.13 -5.67
N MET A 632 7.99 -7.90 -5.84
CA MET A 632 7.41 -6.56 -5.95
C MET A 632 7.57 -5.77 -4.64
N ALA A 633 7.27 -6.42 -3.51
CA ALA A 633 7.47 -5.81 -2.20
C ALA A 633 8.95 -5.48 -1.94
N ASN A 634 9.88 -6.34 -2.36
CA ASN A 634 11.31 -6.10 -2.21
C ASN A 634 11.79 -4.95 -3.11
N ALA A 635 11.39 -4.90 -4.37
CA ALA A 635 11.74 -3.83 -5.31
C ALA A 635 11.22 -2.47 -4.81
N TYR A 636 9.93 -2.39 -4.47
CA TYR A 636 9.35 -1.17 -3.91
C TYR A 636 10.01 -0.77 -2.57
N GLY A 637 10.40 -1.74 -1.75
CA GLY A 637 11.19 -1.51 -0.54
C GLY A 637 12.53 -0.83 -0.83
N MET A 638 13.21 -1.20 -1.93
CA MET A 638 14.46 -0.55 -2.35
C MET A 638 14.21 0.88 -2.85
N GLU A 639 13.16 1.11 -3.61
CA GLU A 639 12.79 2.47 -4.06
C GLU A 639 12.47 3.39 -2.88
N LEU A 640 11.73 2.89 -1.88
CA LEU A 640 11.46 3.59 -0.62
C LEU A 640 12.76 3.86 0.17
N TYR A 641 13.70 2.92 0.15
CA TYR A 641 15.02 3.10 0.77
C TYR A 641 15.81 4.22 0.07
N CYS A 642 15.85 4.24 -1.26
CA CYS A 642 16.44 5.31 -2.04
C CYS A 642 15.76 6.66 -1.78
N ALA A 643 14.44 6.66 -1.57
CA ALA A 643 13.65 7.83 -1.16
C ALA A 643 13.85 8.25 0.31
N ARG A 644 14.68 7.54 1.09
CA ARG A 644 14.89 7.72 2.54
C ARG A 644 13.64 7.52 3.39
N ARG A 645 12.62 6.85 2.85
CA ARG A 645 11.40 6.43 3.56
C ARG A 645 11.66 5.12 4.30
N PHE A 646 12.65 5.15 5.22
CA PHE A 646 13.24 3.96 5.83
C PHE A 646 12.24 3.08 6.60
N ALA A 647 11.27 3.68 7.29
CA ALA A 647 10.27 2.93 8.03
C ALA A 647 9.36 2.11 7.08
N GLU A 648 8.98 2.71 5.96
CA GLU A 648 8.15 2.08 4.94
C GLU A 648 8.94 1.04 4.14
N ALA A 649 10.19 1.32 3.81
CA ALA A 649 11.10 0.36 3.21
C ALA A 649 11.23 -0.90 4.08
N ALA A 650 11.48 -0.72 5.39
CA ALA A 650 11.55 -1.84 6.32
C ALA A 650 10.24 -2.64 6.40
N ALA A 651 9.08 -1.98 6.28
CA ALA A 651 7.80 -2.66 6.25
C ALA A 651 7.65 -3.52 4.98
N GLN A 652 8.07 -3.03 3.81
CA GLN A 652 8.01 -3.79 2.56
C GLN A 652 8.98 -4.98 2.57
N PHE A 653 10.21 -4.82 3.10
CA PHE A 653 11.14 -5.95 3.21
C PHE A 653 10.63 -7.03 4.16
N ARG A 654 10.03 -6.66 5.31
CA ARG A 654 9.39 -7.64 6.18
C ARG A 654 8.23 -8.33 5.49
N ARG A 655 7.41 -7.58 4.76
CA ARG A 655 6.33 -8.16 3.96
C ARG A 655 6.86 -9.16 2.95
N ALA A 656 7.94 -8.86 2.24
CA ALA A 656 8.57 -9.79 1.31
C ALA A 656 9.05 -11.08 2.01
N MET A 657 9.62 -10.97 3.21
CA MET A 657 10.02 -12.11 4.05
C MET A 657 8.84 -12.93 4.56
N ASP A 658 7.75 -12.27 4.97
CA ASP A 658 6.50 -12.92 5.39
C ASP A 658 5.84 -13.65 4.21
N LEU A 659 5.92 -13.04 3.02
CA LEU A 659 5.42 -13.62 1.79
C LEU A 659 6.23 -14.86 1.37
N GLU A 660 7.53 -14.83 1.48
CA GLU A 660 8.43 -15.94 1.13
C GLU A 660 9.62 -16.01 2.12
N PRO A 661 9.52 -16.83 3.16
CA PRO A 661 10.56 -16.94 4.19
C PRO A 661 11.93 -17.37 3.67
N GLY A 662 11.98 -18.02 2.50
CA GLY A 662 13.22 -18.44 1.83
C GLY A 662 13.83 -17.39 0.90
N TYR A 663 13.21 -16.22 0.72
CA TYR A 663 13.70 -15.18 -0.16
C TYR A 663 14.91 -14.46 0.46
N THR A 664 16.07 -14.57 -0.19
CA THR A 664 17.36 -14.19 0.41
C THR A 664 17.69 -12.68 0.32
N ALA A 665 17.07 -11.93 -0.60
CA ALA A 665 17.38 -10.51 -0.80
C ALA A 665 16.84 -9.58 0.30
N PRO A 666 15.59 -9.72 0.80
CA PRO A 666 15.02 -8.77 1.75
C PRO A 666 15.76 -8.65 3.09
N PRO A 667 16.31 -9.72 3.71
CA PRO A 667 17.08 -9.55 4.94
C PRO A 667 18.31 -8.66 4.77
N GLY A 668 19.03 -8.77 3.63
CA GLY A 668 20.16 -7.91 3.31
C GLY A 668 19.75 -6.45 3.13
N ASN A 669 18.64 -6.21 2.45
CA ASN A 669 18.09 -4.87 2.25
C ASN A 669 17.57 -4.26 3.55
N LEU A 670 16.96 -5.07 4.42
CA LEU A 670 16.53 -4.64 5.74
C LEU A 670 17.72 -4.25 6.62
N MET A 671 18.83 -4.96 6.54
CA MET A 671 20.08 -4.59 7.20
C MET A 671 20.58 -3.22 6.73
N ARG A 672 20.50 -2.90 5.43
CA ARG A 672 20.85 -1.57 4.89
C ARG A 672 20.01 -0.47 5.52
N VAL A 673 18.70 -0.68 5.66
CA VAL A 673 17.78 0.27 6.32
C VAL A 673 18.21 0.49 7.77
N TYR A 674 18.54 -0.55 8.51
CA TYR A 674 18.94 -0.44 9.90
C TYR A 674 20.30 0.25 10.06
N LEU A 675 21.24 0.02 9.15
CA LEU A 675 22.50 0.74 9.13
C LEU A 675 22.29 2.23 8.82
N ALA A 676 21.44 2.56 7.84
CA ALA A 676 21.13 3.94 7.48
C ALA A 676 20.39 4.72 8.60
N THR A 677 19.69 4.01 9.49
CA THR A 677 18.99 4.59 10.65
C THR A 677 19.76 4.43 11.96
N GLU A 678 21.03 4.05 11.90
CA GLU A 678 21.91 3.81 13.05
C GLU A 678 21.35 2.80 14.07
N ASN A 679 20.45 1.93 13.66
CA ASN A 679 19.89 0.86 14.48
C ASN A 679 20.76 -0.41 14.39
N TYR A 680 21.94 -0.35 15.00
CA TYR A 680 22.95 -1.39 14.85
C TYR A 680 22.56 -2.74 15.47
N GLU A 681 21.75 -2.74 16.51
CA GLU A 681 21.22 -3.96 17.12
C GLU A 681 20.31 -4.72 16.15
N ALA A 682 19.39 -4.00 15.51
CA ALA A 682 18.51 -4.60 14.49
C ALA A 682 19.28 -4.98 13.22
N ALA A 683 20.33 -4.23 12.85
CA ALA A 683 21.21 -4.60 11.74
C ALA A 683 21.95 -5.91 12.00
N ALA A 684 22.49 -6.08 13.20
CA ALA A 684 23.15 -7.33 13.61
C ALA A 684 22.16 -8.51 13.67
N ALA A 685 20.92 -8.27 14.10
CA ALA A 685 19.87 -9.29 14.09
C ALA A 685 19.50 -9.72 12.66
N ALA A 686 19.35 -8.76 11.74
CA ALA A 686 19.10 -9.03 10.33
C ALA A 686 20.27 -9.78 9.67
N GLN A 687 21.51 -9.43 10.00
CA GLN A 687 22.70 -10.13 9.53
C GLN A 687 22.71 -11.60 9.98
N ARG A 688 22.36 -11.88 11.23
CA ARG A 688 22.29 -13.26 11.75
C ARG A 688 21.22 -14.09 11.04
N ALA A 689 20.15 -13.47 10.61
CA ALA A 689 19.09 -14.13 9.82
C ALA A 689 19.56 -14.58 8.42
N LEU A 690 20.58 -13.95 7.86
CA LEU A 690 21.23 -14.36 6.60
C LEU A 690 22.07 -15.65 6.74
N GLY A 691 22.24 -16.17 7.96
CA GLY A 691 22.98 -17.40 8.25
C GLY A 691 24.45 -17.17 8.60
N PRO A 692 25.21 -18.27 8.89
CA PRO A 692 26.57 -18.19 9.43
C PRO A 692 27.64 -17.78 8.40
N LEU A 693 27.25 -17.33 7.21
CA LEU A 693 28.18 -17.01 6.12
C LEU A 693 29.20 -15.94 6.48
N TYR A 694 28.87 -15.05 7.42
CA TYR A 694 29.75 -13.92 7.77
C TYR A 694 29.80 -13.65 9.29
N PRO A 695 30.39 -14.54 10.12
CA PRO A 695 30.47 -14.35 11.58
C PRO A 695 31.21 -13.07 12.01
N TRP A 696 32.09 -12.54 11.16
CA TRP A 696 32.85 -11.32 11.39
C TRP A 696 32.04 -10.05 11.12
N ALA A 697 30.90 -10.12 10.37
CA ALA A 697 30.06 -8.96 10.06
C ALA A 697 29.41 -8.38 11.34
N ASP A 698 29.04 -9.24 12.30
CA ASP A 698 28.57 -8.80 13.62
C ASP A 698 29.63 -7.95 14.32
N SER A 699 30.91 -8.30 14.22
CA SER A 699 32.02 -7.52 14.79
C SER A 699 32.17 -6.17 14.12
N LEU A 700 31.96 -6.08 12.81
CA LEU A 700 31.98 -4.81 12.09
C LEU A 700 30.79 -3.92 12.47
N ILE A 701 29.58 -4.46 12.53
CA ILE A 701 28.38 -3.72 12.94
C ILE A 701 28.56 -3.17 14.37
N HIS A 702 29.08 -3.98 15.30
CA HIS A 702 29.39 -3.53 16.65
C HIS A 702 30.50 -2.45 16.68
N ALA A 703 31.48 -2.56 15.80
CA ALA A 703 32.54 -1.55 15.69
C ALA A 703 32.06 -0.22 15.11
N VAL A 704 31.00 -0.20 14.32
CA VAL A 704 30.31 1.04 13.90
C VAL A 704 29.54 1.63 15.06
N ALA A 705 28.85 0.79 15.84
CA ALA A 705 27.99 1.20 16.94
C ALA A 705 28.75 1.87 18.09
N ASP A 706 29.97 1.41 18.40
CA ASP A 706 30.78 1.94 19.51
C ASP A 706 32.02 2.70 19.00
N PRO A 707 32.08 4.04 19.23
CA PRO A 707 33.21 4.85 18.81
C PRO A 707 34.58 4.34 19.30
N ARG A 708 34.59 3.63 20.43
CA ARG A 708 35.84 3.03 21.00
C ARG A 708 36.39 1.91 20.15
N PHE A 709 35.53 1.23 19.38
CA PHE A 709 35.91 0.14 18.47
C PHE A 709 36.18 0.61 17.04
N ARG A 710 35.75 1.83 16.66
CA ARG A 710 36.02 2.39 15.31
C ARG A 710 37.51 2.37 14.95
N ALA A 711 38.41 2.61 15.89
CA ALA A 711 39.85 2.53 15.68
C ALA A 711 40.36 1.12 15.32
N ARG A 712 39.59 0.08 15.65
CA ARG A 712 39.94 -1.33 15.33
C ARG A 712 39.43 -1.78 13.98
N VAL A 713 38.50 -1.05 13.36
CA VAL A 713 37.89 -1.42 12.09
C VAL A 713 38.91 -1.63 10.97
N PRO A 714 39.94 -0.80 10.76
CA PRO A 714 40.95 -1.04 9.75
C PRO A 714 41.65 -2.41 9.93
N ALA A 715 42.00 -2.76 11.15
CA ALA A 715 42.62 -4.04 11.45
C ALA A 715 41.68 -5.22 11.28
N LEU A 716 40.39 -5.07 11.61
CA LEU A 716 39.37 -6.09 11.36
C LEU A 716 39.18 -6.32 9.87
N LEU A 717 39.10 -5.26 9.06
CA LEU A 717 38.96 -5.38 7.60
C LEU A 717 40.21 -6.03 6.98
N ASP A 718 41.40 -5.72 7.46
CA ASP A 718 42.63 -6.34 6.99
C ASP A 718 42.72 -7.83 7.41
N THR A 719 42.28 -8.16 8.62
CA THR A 719 42.22 -9.54 9.13
C THR A 719 41.25 -10.40 8.34
N HIS A 720 40.11 -9.84 7.96
CA HIS A 720 39.06 -10.55 7.20
C HIS A 720 39.03 -10.17 5.72
N ARG A 721 40.17 -9.75 5.19
CA ARG A 721 40.29 -9.27 3.79
C ARG A 721 39.71 -10.27 2.78
N HIS A 722 40.04 -11.57 2.92
CA HIS A 722 39.52 -12.60 2.03
C HIS A 722 38.01 -12.81 2.12
N ASP A 723 37.42 -12.60 3.30
CA ASP A 723 35.99 -12.72 3.48
C ASP A 723 35.26 -11.50 2.90
N VAL A 724 35.87 -10.30 3.07
CA VAL A 724 35.38 -9.05 2.46
C VAL A 724 35.45 -9.14 0.94
N GLU A 725 36.48 -9.77 0.38
CA GLU A 725 36.63 -9.98 -1.05
C GLU A 725 35.61 -10.95 -1.64
N ARG A 726 34.97 -11.78 -0.81
CA ARG A 726 33.88 -12.69 -1.19
C ARG A 726 32.50 -12.03 -1.20
N LEU A 727 32.35 -10.85 -0.58
CA LEU A 727 31.12 -10.09 -0.68
C LEU A 727 30.88 -9.64 -2.12
N ASN A 728 29.61 -9.53 -2.52
CA ASN A 728 29.33 -8.85 -3.77
C ASN A 728 29.88 -7.41 -3.75
N ALA A 729 30.19 -6.88 -4.92
CA ALA A 729 30.95 -5.65 -5.02
C ALA A 729 30.20 -4.44 -4.41
N ALA A 730 28.87 -4.35 -4.52
CA ALA A 730 28.10 -3.26 -3.94
C ALA A 730 28.13 -3.31 -2.41
N THR A 731 27.94 -4.49 -1.79
CA THR A 731 28.05 -4.63 -0.33
C THR A 731 29.48 -4.29 0.13
N ARG A 732 30.51 -4.74 -0.60
CA ARG A 732 31.88 -4.42 -0.31
C ARG A 732 32.15 -2.91 -0.39
N MET A 733 31.66 -2.23 -1.42
CA MET A 733 31.73 -0.77 -1.55
C MET A 733 31.01 -0.07 -0.39
N ALA A 734 29.82 -0.51 -0.03
CA ALA A 734 29.03 0.07 1.08
C ALA A 734 29.80 -0.05 2.41
N VAL A 735 30.37 -1.22 2.71
CA VAL A 735 31.22 -1.43 3.88
C VAL A 735 32.43 -0.50 3.85
N LEU A 736 33.16 -0.44 2.75
CA LEU A 736 34.36 0.42 2.64
C LEU A 736 33.99 1.92 2.75
N THR A 737 32.86 2.32 2.19
CA THR A 737 32.34 3.71 2.26
C THR A 737 31.98 4.07 3.71
N ALA A 738 31.25 3.21 4.40
CA ALA A 738 30.87 3.40 5.81
C ALA A 738 32.08 3.57 6.74
N PHE A 739 33.21 2.95 6.40
CA PHE A 739 34.46 3.05 7.15
C PHE A 739 35.46 4.07 6.60
N GLY A 740 35.02 4.95 5.69
CA GLY A 740 35.85 6.04 5.16
C GLY A 740 36.97 5.59 4.20
N ARG A 741 36.98 4.34 3.74
CA ARG A 741 37.95 3.78 2.78
C ARG A 741 37.55 4.15 1.34
N ARG A 742 37.37 5.46 1.06
CA ARG A 742 36.84 5.99 -0.22
C ARG A 742 37.63 5.50 -1.43
N ASP A 743 38.98 5.54 -1.38
CA ASP A 743 39.84 5.14 -2.52
C ASP A 743 39.64 3.65 -2.87
N ALA A 744 39.51 2.80 -1.87
CA ALA A 744 39.23 1.38 -2.08
C ALA A 744 37.82 1.17 -2.67
N ALA A 745 36.81 1.92 -2.23
CA ALA A 745 35.48 1.90 -2.82
C ALA A 745 35.49 2.34 -4.29
N PHE A 746 36.19 3.44 -4.62
CA PHE A 746 36.35 3.88 -6.01
C PHE A 746 37.13 2.90 -6.88
N THR A 747 38.12 2.20 -6.33
CA THR A 747 38.85 1.14 -7.06
C THR A 747 37.89 0.01 -7.50
N ILE A 748 36.96 -0.37 -6.61
CA ILE A 748 35.93 -1.36 -6.96
C ILE A 748 34.99 -0.77 -8.01
N LEU A 749 34.50 0.44 -7.82
CA LEU A 749 33.63 1.13 -8.77
C LEU A 749 34.23 1.21 -10.17
N ASP A 750 35.50 1.59 -10.29
CA ASP A 750 36.24 1.63 -11.56
C ASP A 750 36.36 0.25 -12.21
N SER A 751 36.57 -0.79 -11.40
CA SER A 751 36.61 -2.17 -11.88
C SER A 751 35.26 -2.62 -12.42
N LEU A 752 34.17 -2.29 -11.73
CA LEU A 752 32.81 -2.61 -12.14
C LEU A 752 32.43 -1.89 -13.44
N LEU A 753 32.75 -0.60 -13.54
CA LEU A 753 32.52 0.20 -14.74
C LEU A 753 33.26 -0.38 -15.95
N LYS A 754 34.56 -0.76 -15.80
CA LYS A 754 35.35 -1.37 -16.85
C LYS A 754 34.81 -2.73 -17.28
N ALA A 755 34.40 -3.55 -16.32
CA ALA A 755 33.88 -4.88 -16.59
C ALA A 755 32.43 -4.87 -17.10
N ARG A 756 31.69 -3.78 -16.97
CA ARG A 756 30.23 -3.69 -17.17
C ARG A 756 29.51 -4.84 -16.47
N SER A 757 29.86 -5.08 -15.20
CA SER A 757 29.69 -6.41 -14.64
C SER A 757 28.59 -6.59 -13.60
N GLU A 758 27.86 -5.53 -13.20
CA GLU A 758 26.83 -5.73 -12.17
C GLU A 758 25.60 -4.85 -12.33
N MET A 759 24.42 -5.48 -12.25
CA MET A 759 23.09 -4.91 -12.11
C MET A 759 22.97 -3.93 -10.94
N LEU A 760 23.71 -4.17 -9.84
CA LEU A 760 23.72 -3.33 -8.63
C LEU A 760 24.23 -1.91 -8.86
N LEU A 761 24.92 -1.64 -9.98
CA LEU A 761 25.31 -0.28 -10.35
C LEU A 761 24.12 0.64 -10.58
N ASN A 762 22.97 0.10 -11.00
CA ASN A 762 21.75 0.87 -11.26
C ASN A 762 21.24 1.56 -10.00
N TRP A 763 21.39 0.97 -8.80
CA TRP A 763 20.91 1.55 -7.55
C TRP A 763 21.91 2.52 -6.89
N LEU A 764 23.19 2.48 -7.27
CA LEU A 764 24.25 3.21 -6.55
C LEU A 764 24.06 4.72 -6.53
N THR A 765 23.48 5.30 -7.60
CA THR A 765 23.30 6.75 -7.70
C THR A 765 22.29 7.30 -6.70
N ALA A 766 21.28 6.53 -6.34
CA ALA A 766 20.24 6.90 -5.38
C ALA A 766 20.43 6.26 -4.00
N ASP A 767 21.33 5.28 -3.84
CA ASP A 767 21.52 4.56 -2.58
C ASP A 767 22.16 5.45 -1.50
N PRO A 768 21.46 5.70 -0.38
CA PRO A 768 21.98 6.51 0.73
C PRO A 768 23.33 6.04 1.29
N ALA A 769 23.68 4.76 1.16
CA ALA A 769 24.95 4.22 1.65
C ALA A 769 26.18 4.84 0.97
N PHE A 770 26.02 5.38 -0.25
CA PHE A 770 27.10 5.98 -1.03
C PHE A 770 27.13 7.50 -0.98
N GLU A 771 26.21 8.13 -0.26
CA GLU A 771 26.22 9.59 -0.09
C GLU A 771 27.56 10.18 0.35
N PRO A 772 28.35 9.52 1.23
CA PRO A 772 29.68 10.00 1.57
C PRO A 772 30.66 10.09 0.39
N LEU A 773 30.37 9.44 -0.73
CA LEU A 773 31.17 9.49 -1.96
C LEU A 773 30.74 10.61 -2.92
N HIS A 774 29.53 11.16 -2.76
CA HIS A 774 28.96 12.14 -3.71
C HIS A 774 29.78 13.43 -3.83
N GLY A 775 30.49 13.82 -2.80
CA GLY A 775 31.36 14.99 -2.82
C GLY A 775 32.71 14.78 -3.54
N ASP A 776 33.03 13.56 -3.99
CA ASP A 776 34.27 13.26 -4.69
C ASP A 776 34.09 13.45 -6.22
N PRO A 777 35.01 14.13 -6.93
CA PRO A 777 34.90 14.36 -8.37
C PRO A 777 34.72 13.06 -9.20
N ARG A 778 35.27 11.95 -8.72
CA ARG A 778 35.13 10.63 -9.36
C ARG A 778 33.66 10.16 -9.38
N TRP A 779 32.88 10.53 -8.35
CA TRP A 779 31.46 10.22 -8.31
C TRP A 779 30.66 10.93 -9.41
N GLY A 780 30.98 12.21 -9.68
CA GLY A 780 30.32 12.96 -10.76
C GLY A 780 30.54 12.32 -12.13
N ALA A 781 31.77 11.81 -12.38
CA ALA A 781 32.06 11.06 -13.61
C ALA A 781 31.25 9.76 -13.69
N PHE A 782 31.14 9.02 -12.59
CA PHE A 782 30.31 7.83 -12.50
C PHE A 782 28.82 8.15 -12.74
N ALA A 783 28.25 9.11 -12.02
CA ALA A 783 26.84 9.49 -12.15
C ALA A 783 26.50 9.90 -13.59
N THR A 784 27.39 10.64 -14.25
CA THR A 784 27.24 11.01 -15.66
C THR A 784 27.23 9.78 -16.57
N THR A 785 28.12 8.80 -16.29
CA THR A 785 28.17 7.54 -17.05
C THR A 785 26.88 6.74 -16.86
N MET A 786 26.28 6.81 -15.67
CA MET A 786 25.03 6.14 -15.33
C MET A 786 23.78 6.94 -15.78
N GLY A 787 23.92 8.04 -16.52
CA GLY A 787 22.78 8.84 -16.97
C GLY A 787 21.97 9.51 -15.86
N ALA A 788 22.50 9.51 -14.61
CA ALA A 788 21.88 10.20 -13.50
C ALA A 788 21.89 11.72 -13.74
N ARG A 789 20.74 12.36 -13.65
CA ARG A 789 20.53 13.80 -13.88
C ARG A 789 20.28 14.54 -12.59
#